data_32a0928bbfdbc9fbda34e43035b6b8b9
#
_entry.id   32a0928bbfdbc9fbda34e43035b6b8b9
#
_cell.length_a   1.000
_cell.length_b   1.000
_cell.length_c   1.000
_cell.angle_alpha   90.00
_cell.angle_beta   90.00
_cell.angle_gamma   90.00
#
_symmetry.space_group_name_H-M   'P 1'
#
loop_
_entity.id
_entity.type
_entity.pdbx_description
1 polymer ?
#
loop_
_entity_poly.entity_id
_entity_poly.type
_entity_poly.pdbx_seq_one_letter_code
_entity_poly.pdbx_strand_id
1 'polypeptide(L)'
;MSKFKTMDGNEAAGWISYAFTEVAAIYPITPSSPMAEHVDDWQAAGLKNIFGNTVKVIEMQSEAGAAGAFHGSLQAGALTSTYTASQGFLLMIPTMYKVAGELLPGVFHVAARALANHALSIFGDHQDVMSARATGCCLLAESNVQEVMDLSAVAHLSALKGSLPFINFFDGFRTSHEIQKVEVMEFDKLKGLVDTEALQNFRNRALNPDAPVIRGTAENPDIYFQHCEANNKYYDAMPDIVADYMAKISEITGRTYKPFNYYGAEDAEYVIVSMGSLSDVAYQAVKYLNKTGEKVGVINVHLYRPFSAKHLQAVLPKTVRKIAVIDRTKEPGAMGEPLYLDMVNFAKEAGLNVDIIGGRAGLGSKDVLPEDILPVFAELKKEHPLNGFTIGIVDDVTNLSLPRADKMPMDTTGLTSCKFWGFGSDGTVGANKSAIKIIGDHTDMYAQAYFAYDSKKSGGVTISHLRFGTQPIDMPYLIDAADYIACHRQSYVKRFDLLRGIKDGGTFMLNCTWSDDELEHELPARIKRAIAKHHVKFYTLNGDAIGQKLGLGTRINMVMQAAFFALAKVIPLEDAVKYLKDSIVKSYGKKGQKVVDMNWAAVDAGVGEFHEVSYPASWADAVDEKTEGRPTTEYFEKVAAPVLGQIGDDLKVSDFTGREDGTMPSGTAKFEKAGPALYVPSWDHEKCIGCTQCSFVCPHATIRPVLTTEEERAKAPAGFQVAPKGKSGKEY
;
A
#
# COMPACT_ATOMS: atom_id res chain seq x y z
N MET A 1 3.15 -4.48 -31.03
CA MET A 1 3.11 -3.31 -30.13
C MET A 1 2.99 -3.85 -28.71
N SER A 2 3.78 -3.33 -27.81
CA SER A 2 3.69 -3.68 -26.39
C SER A 2 2.30 -3.31 -25.86
N LYS A 3 1.72 -4.19 -25.05
CA LYS A 3 0.39 -3.97 -24.49
C LYS A 3 0.53 -3.34 -23.10
N PHE A 4 0.08 -2.12 -22.96
CA PHE A 4 -0.01 -1.46 -21.66
C PHE A 4 -1.34 -1.78 -20.97
N LYS A 5 -1.30 -1.92 -19.64
CA LYS A 5 -2.48 -2.11 -18.80
C LYS A 5 -2.29 -1.39 -17.47
N THR A 6 -3.36 -0.86 -16.94
CA THR A 6 -3.37 -0.23 -15.61
C THR A 6 -3.73 -1.28 -14.56
N MET A 7 -2.75 -1.62 -13.69
CA MET A 7 -2.89 -2.67 -12.68
C MET A 7 -2.08 -2.36 -11.42
N ASP A 8 -2.32 -3.09 -10.34
CA ASP A 8 -1.53 -3.01 -9.12
C ASP A 8 -0.45 -4.11 -9.04
N GLY A 9 0.42 -4.03 -8.02
CA GLY A 9 1.52 -4.97 -7.85
C GLY A 9 1.04 -6.40 -7.60
N ASN A 10 -0.08 -6.59 -6.91
CA ASN A 10 -0.65 -7.94 -6.72
C ASN A 10 -1.13 -8.55 -8.04
N GLU A 11 -1.81 -7.77 -8.90
CA GLU A 11 -2.24 -8.22 -10.22
C GLU A 11 -1.02 -8.55 -11.11
N ALA A 12 0.04 -7.73 -11.05
CA ALA A 12 1.27 -7.96 -11.80
C ALA A 12 2.00 -9.23 -11.37
N ALA A 13 2.20 -9.43 -10.06
CA ALA A 13 2.82 -10.65 -9.51
C ALA A 13 1.98 -11.88 -9.82
N GLY A 14 0.66 -11.80 -9.61
CA GLY A 14 -0.27 -12.88 -9.92
C GLY A 14 -0.23 -13.28 -11.39
N TRP A 15 -0.17 -12.31 -12.33
CA TRP A 15 -0.08 -12.55 -13.77
C TRP A 15 1.16 -13.35 -14.15
N ILE A 16 2.31 -12.91 -13.68
CA ILE A 16 3.58 -13.60 -13.99
C ILE A 16 3.63 -14.96 -13.30
N SER A 17 3.24 -15.04 -12.01
CA SER A 17 3.24 -16.29 -11.30
C SER A 17 2.32 -17.32 -11.97
N TYR A 18 1.14 -16.92 -12.46
CA TYR A 18 0.21 -17.78 -13.19
C TYR A 18 0.88 -18.44 -14.40
N ALA A 19 1.72 -17.68 -15.13
CA ALA A 19 2.42 -18.22 -16.30
C ALA A 19 3.28 -19.44 -15.97
N PHE A 20 3.97 -19.45 -14.82
CA PHE A 20 4.95 -20.47 -14.43
C PHE A 20 4.41 -21.52 -13.45
N THR A 21 3.21 -21.33 -12.90
CA THR A 21 2.65 -22.14 -11.81
C THR A 21 1.75 -23.25 -12.33
N GLU A 22 1.90 -24.45 -11.80
CA GLU A 22 0.99 -25.59 -12.02
C GLU A 22 0.07 -25.76 -10.80
N VAL A 23 0.57 -25.51 -9.58
CA VAL A 23 -0.19 -25.56 -8.31
C VAL A 23 0.03 -24.27 -7.52
N ALA A 24 -1.03 -23.63 -7.12
CA ALA A 24 -1.03 -22.50 -6.18
C ALA A 24 -1.60 -22.98 -4.84
N ALA A 25 -0.76 -23.08 -3.81
CA ALA A 25 -1.17 -23.44 -2.46
C ALA A 25 -1.33 -22.18 -1.64
N ILE A 26 -2.56 -21.86 -1.20
CA ILE A 26 -2.90 -20.55 -0.67
C ILE A 26 -3.57 -20.60 0.70
N TYR A 27 -3.39 -19.52 1.46
CA TYR A 27 -4.23 -19.10 2.57
C TYR A 27 -4.25 -17.58 2.61
N PRO A 28 -5.43 -16.94 2.51
CA PRO A 28 -5.53 -15.49 2.33
C PRO A 28 -4.98 -14.70 3.53
N ILE A 29 -4.12 -13.73 3.25
CA ILE A 29 -3.64 -12.75 4.23
C ILE A 29 -3.42 -11.39 3.56
N THR A 30 -3.91 -10.31 4.18
CA THR A 30 -3.66 -8.94 3.73
C THR A 30 -2.17 -8.57 3.92
N PRO A 31 -1.49 -7.93 2.93
CA PRO A 31 -2.01 -7.39 1.66
C PRO A 31 -1.82 -8.31 0.44
N SER A 32 -1.49 -9.59 0.61
CA SER A 32 -1.18 -10.52 -0.49
C SER A 32 -2.41 -11.20 -1.09
N SER A 33 -3.56 -11.21 -0.40
CA SER A 33 -4.77 -11.93 -0.83
C SER A 33 -5.17 -11.68 -2.28
N PRO A 34 -5.10 -10.44 -2.83
CA PRO A 34 -5.50 -10.20 -4.21
C PRO A 34 -4.66 -10.97 -5.25
N MET A 35 -3.41 -11.34 -4.97
CA MET A 35 -2.63 -12.21 -5.86
C MET A 35 -3.33 -13.55 -6.06
N ALA A 36 -3.73 -14.19 -4.96
CA ALA A 36 -4.42 -15.47 -4.97
C ALA A 36 -5.81 -15.37 -5.60
N GLU A 37 -6.55 -14.29 -5.32
CA GLU A 37 -7.87 -14.01 -5.89
C GLU A 37 -7.78 -13.90 -7.43
N HIS A 38 -6.81 -13.17 -7.96
CA HIS A 38 -6.59 -13.08 -9.41
C HIS A 38 -6.26 -14.42 -10.03
N VAL A 39 -5.39 -15.22 -9.40
CA VAL A 39 -5.01 -16.54 -9.89
C VAL A 39 -6.22 -17.49 -9.92
N ASP A 40 -7.08 -17.44 -8.90
CA ASP A 40 -8.32 -18.24 -8.84
C ASP A 40 -9.33 -17.80 -9.92
N ASP A 41 -9.52 -16.48 -10.10
CA ASP A 41 -10.37 -15.93 -11.15
C ASP A 41 -9.91 -16.38 -12.56
N TRP A 42 -8.62 -16.33 -12.85
CA TRP A 42 -8.07 -16.75 -14.14
C TRP A 42 -8.18 -18.27 -14.33
N GLN A 43 -7.97 -19.05 -13.28
CA GLN A 43 -8.19 -20.49 -13.29
C GLN A 43 -9.66 -20.80 -13.61
N ALA A 44 -10.61 -20.15 -12.93
CA ALA A 44 -12.04 -20.33 -13.16
C ALA A 44 -12.46 -19.89 -14.57
N ALA A 45 -11.80 -18.88 -15.14
CA ALA A 45 -11.99 -18.46 -16.53
C ALA A 45 -11.35 -19.40 -17.56
N GLY A 46 -10.59 -20.41 -17.14
CA GLY A 46 -9.94 -21.40 -18.03
C GLY A 46 -8.66 -20.91 -18.70
N LEU A 47 -8.03 -19.84 -18.19
CA LEU A 47 -6.75 -19.36 -18.71
C LEU A 47 -5.70 -20.47 -18.63
N LYS A 48 -4.88 -20.60 -19.66
CA LYS A 48 -3.78 -21.58 -19.71
C LYS A 48 -2.46 -20.91 -19.35
N ASN A 49 -1.68 -21.57 -18.49
CA ASN A 49 -0.28 -21.21 -18.23
C ASN A 49 0.61 -21.53 -19.45
N ILE A 50 1.90 -21.22 -19.37
CA ILE A 50 2.86 -21.45 -20.47
C ILE A 50 3.05 -22.95 -20.80
N PHE A 51 2.65 -23.84 -19.90
CA PHE A 51 2.71 -25.31 -20.08
C PHE A 51 1.41 -25.87 -20.67
N GLY A 52 0.39 -25.03 -20.92
CA GLY A 52 -0.89 -25.43 -21.51
C GLY A 52 -1.94 -25.96 -20.52
N ASN A 53 -1.70 -25.82 -19.21
CA ASN A 53 -2.60 -26.26 -18.15
C ASN A 53 -3.26 -25.04 -17.45
N THR A 54 -4.43 -25.24 -16.85
CA THR A 54 -4.95 -24.30 -15.84
C THR A 54 -4.22 -24.53 -14.51
N VAL A 55 -3.96 -23.47 -13.77
CA VAL A 55 -3.37 -23.55 -12.44
C VAL A 55 -4.34 -24.25 -11.49
N LYS A 56 -3.86 -25.21 -10.70
CA LYS A 56 -4.66 -25.84 -9.65
C LYS A 56 -4.53 -25.01 -8.37
N VAL A 57 -5.56 -24.27 -8.00
CA VAL A 57 -5.61 -23.50 -6.75
C VAL A 57 -6.10 -24.43 -5.62
N ILE A 58 -5.38 -24.41 -4.49
CA ILE A 58 -5.70 -25.18 -3.29
C ILE A 58 -5.68 -24.22 -2.10
N GLU A 59 -6.84 -23.91 -1.55
CA GLU A 59 -6.96 -23.14 -0.32
C GLU A 59 -6.87 -24.09 0.89
N MET A 60 -5.97 -23.77 1.80
CA MET A 60 -5.70 -24.54 3.00
C MET A 60 -6.33 -23.87 4.24
N GLN A 61 -6.18 -24.47 5.41
CA GLN A 61 -6.74 -23.96 6.67
C GLN A 61 -5.80 -23.00 7.43
N SER A 62 -4.56 -22.88 6.99
CA SER A 62 -3.56 -21.96 7.54
C SER A 62 -2.38 -21.84 6.58
N GLU A 63 -1.53 -20.84 6.80
CA GLU A 63 -0.29 -20.67 6.03
C GLU A 63 0.67 -21.86 6.22
N ALA A 64 0.74 -22.45 7.41
CA ALA A 64 1.54 -23.66 7.65
C ALA A 64 1.00 -24.84 6.81
N GLY A 65 -0.32 -24.95 6.67
CA GLY A 65 -0.96 -25.94 5.78
C GLY A 65 -0.68 -25.67 4.31
N ALA A 66 -0.73 -24.38 3.89
CA ALA A 66 -0.37 -23.98 2.53
C ALA A 66 1.10 -24.30 2.22
N ALA A 67 2.03 -24.06 3.17
CA ALA A 67 3.44 -24.44 3.03
C ALA A 67 3.63 -25.97 2.92
N GLY A 68 2.85 -26.76 3.67
CA GLY A 68 2.85 -28.21 3.54
C GLY A 68 2.39 -28.69 2.16
N ALA A 69 1.30 -28.11 1.63
CA ALA A 69 0.82 -28.40 0.28
C ALA A 69 1.81 -27.95 -0.80
N PHE A 70 2.43 -26.76 -0.62
CA PHE A 70 3.49 -26.22 -1.47
C PHE A 70 4.69 -27.19 -1.56
N HIS A 71 5.18 -27.65 -0.40
CA HIS A 71 6.28 -28.62 -0.34
C HIS A 71 5.90 -29.95 -1.00
N GLY A 72 4.72 -30.52 -0.66
CA GLY A 72 4.27 -31.77 -1.21
C GLY A 72 4.08 -31.76 -2.73
N SER A 73 3.57 -30.67 -3.29
CA SER A 73 3.41 -30.55 -4.75
C SER A 73 4.75 -30.40 -5.48
N LEU A 74 5.71 -29.68 -4.90
CA LEU A 74 7.09 -29.63 -5.42
C LEU A 74 7.77 -30.99 -5.38
N GLN A 75 7.57 -31.76 -4.31
CA GLN A 75 8.07 -33.15 -4.19
C GLN A 75 7.48 -34.05 -5.27
N ALA A 76 6.24 -33.79 -5.68
CA ALA A 76 5.58 -34.53 -6.77
C ALA A 76 5.97 -34.04 -8.19
N GLY A 77 6.86 -33.04 -8.29
CA GLY A 77 7.37 -32.53 -9.57
C GLY A 77 6.48 -31.47 -10.22
N ALA A 78 5.55 -30.85 -9.48
CA ALA A 78 4.75 -29.73 -9.97
C ALA A 78 5.38 -28.39 -9.57
N LEU A 79 5.50 -27.47 -10.51
CA LEU A 79 5.93 -26.10 -10.23
C LEU A 79 4.87 -25.39 -9.39
N THR A 80 5.28 -24.90 -8.23
CA THR A 80 4.33 -24.44 -7.20
C THR A 80 4.67 -23.03 -6.72
N SER A 81 3.62 -22.22 -6.52
CA SER A 81 3.68 -20.90 -5.91
C SER A 81 2.77 -20.77 -4.70
N THR A 82 3.07 -19.82 -3.84
CA THR A 82 2.20 -19.39 -2.74
C THR A 82 2.27 -17.86 -2.59
N TYR A 83 1.24 -17.27 -1.98
CA TYR A 83 1.08 -15.83 -1.81
C TYR A 83 0.82 -15.54 -0.34
N THR A 84 1.67 -14.74 0.31
CA THR A 84 1.61 -14.59 1.76
C THR A 84 2.24 -13.29 2.24
N ALA A 85 2.20 -13.03 3.56
CA ALA A 85 2.80 -11.88 4.22
C ALA A 85 2.90 -12.09 5.74
N SER A 86 3.74 -11.30 6.43
CA SER A 86 3.74 -11.10 7.88
C SER A 86 3.77 -12.41 8.69
N GLN A 87 2.91 -12.54 9.73
CA GLN A 87 2.85 -13.73 10.59
C GLN A 87 2.56 -15.00 9.79
N GLY A 88 1.73 -14.92 8.75
CA GLY A 88 1.45 -16.07 7.89
C GLY A 88 2.71 -16.58 7.19
N PHE A 89 3.53 -15.65 6.70
CA PHE A 89 4.83 -15.99 6.12
C PHE A 89 5.77 -16.66 7.13
N LEU A 90 5.80 -16.16 8.39
CA LEU A 90 6.60 -16.77 9.44
C LEU A 90 6.16 -18.20 9.78
N LEU A 91 4.88 -18.52 9.68
CA LEU A 91 4.36 -19.88 9.84
C LEU A 91 4.88 -20.87 8.78
N MET A 92 5.37 -20.37 7.64
CA MET A 92 5.96 -21.16 6.57
C MET A 92 7.45 -21.45 6.77
N ILE A 93 8.16 -20.73 7.66
CA ILE A 93 9.62 -20.80 7.84
C ILE A 93 10.14 -22.24 8.02
N PRO A 94 9.56 -23.11 8.87
CA PRO A 94 10.03 -24.48 8.99
C PRO A 94 10.02 -25.25 7.67
N THR A 95 9.01 -25.02 6.84
CA THR A 95 8.90 -25.64 5.52
C THR A 95 9.87 -25.02 4.51
N MET A 96 10.16 -23.72 4.61
CA MET A 96 11.15 -23.07 3.73
C MET A 96 12.53 -23.70 3.86
N TYR A 97 12.99 -23.99 5.09
CA TYR A 97 14.25 -24.71 5.31
C TYR A 97 14.25 -26.06 4.59
N LYS A 98 13.14 -26.79 4.62
CA LYS A 98 13.01 -28.05 3.92
C LYS A 98 13.07 -27.90 2.40
N VAL A 99 12.30 -26.96 1.86
CA VAL A 99 12.25 -26.70 0.41
C VAL A 99 13.62 -26.29 -0.12
N ALA A 100 14.33 -25.42 0.60
CA ALA A 100 15.68 -24.97 0.26
C ALA A 100 16.70 -26.12 0.37
N GLY A 101 16.71 -26.85 1.49
CA GLY A 101 17.63 -27.97 1.72
C GLY A 101 17.41 -29.13 0.76
N GLU A 102 16.19 -29.33 0.26
CA GLU A 102 15.85 -30.36 -0.71
C GLU A 102 16.00 -29.87 -2.17
N LEU A 103 16.48 -28.65 -2.39
CA LEU A 103 16.76 -28.06 -3.71
C LEU A 103 15.51 -28.05 -4.61
N LEU A 104 14.38 -27.58 -4.08
CA LEU A 104 13.10 -27.55 -4.79
C LEU A 104 12.78 -26.11 -5.30
N PRO A 105 12.45 -25.94 -6.59
CA PRO A 105 12.34 -24.63 -7.24
C PRO A 105 10.96 -23.98 -7.06
N GLY A 106 10.52 -23.75 -5.84
CA GLY A 106 9.25 -23.07 -5.56
C GLY A 106 9.40 -21.56 -5.39
N VAL A 107 8.34 -20.79 -5.58
CA VAL A 107 8.35 -19.34 -5.43
C VAL A 107 7.29 -18.88 -4.42
N PHE A 108 7.75 -18.19 -3.39
CA PHE A 108 6.92 -17.47 -2.41
C PHE A 108 6.80 -16.03 -2.87
N HIS A 109 5.60 -15.59 -3.27
CA HIS A 109 5.32 -14.19 -3.55
C HIS A 109 4.86 -13.50 -2.27
N VAL A 110 5.56 -12.45 -1.87
CA VAL A 110 5.34 -11.79 -0.59
C VAL A 110 5.11 -10.30 -0.78
N ALA A 111 3.89 -9.85 -0.47
CA ALA A 111 3.64 -8.43 -0.27
C ALA A 111 4.08 -8.09 1.17
N ALA A 112 5.36 -7.70 1.32
CA ALA A 112 6.06 -7.60 2.59
C ALA A 112 5.35 -6.67 3.58
N ARG A 113 5.10 -7.18 4.81
CA ARG A 113 4.28 -6.51 5.82
C ARG A 113 4.93 -6.60 7.19
N ALA A 114 4.76 -5.52 7.98
CA ALA A 114 5.17 -5.45 9.37
C ALA A 114 4.69 -6.66 10.18
N LEU A 115 5.51 -7.10 11.13
CA LEU A 115 5.13 -8.12 12.09
C LEU A 115 4.35 -7.50 13.25
N ALA A 116 3.35 -8.22 13.77
CA ALA A 116 2.67 -7.83 15.00
C ALA A 116 3.68 -7.86 16.16
N ASN A 117 3.77 -6.73 16.84
CA ASN A 117 4.75 -6.46 17.88
C ASN A 117 4.00 -5.89 19.12
N HIS A 118 4.30 -4.66 19.53
CA HIS A 118 3.51 -3.93 20.54
C HIS A 118 2.07 -3.63 20.03
N ALA A 119 1.86 -3.61 18.73
CA ALA A 119 0.56 -3.47 18.08
C ALA A 119 0.54 -4.24 16.75
N LEU A 120 -0.65 -4.52 16.24
CA LEU A 120 -0.83 -5.03 14.88
C LEU A 120 -0.69 -3.87 13.89
N SER A 121 0.18 -4.03 12.87
CA SER A 121 0.18 -3.21 11.67
C SER A 121 -0.04 -4.10 10.45
N ILE A 122 -0.98 -3.72 9.57
CA ILE A 122 -1.21 -4.43 8.30
C ILE A 122 -0.37 -3.83 7.16
N PHE A 123 0.34 -2.74 7.43
CA PHE A 123 1.08 -1.97 6.42
C PHE A 123 2.49 -2.51 6.20
N GLY A 124 3.08 -2.12 5.06
CA GLY A 124 4.29 -2.72 4.54
C GLY A 124 5.57 -2.28 5.26
N ASP A 125 6.43 -3.24 5.50
CA ASP A 125 7.87 -3.11 5.70
C ASP A 125 8.55 -4.47 5.47
N HIS A 126 9.85 -4.59 5.71
CA HIS A 126 10.60 -5.81 5.42
C HIS A 126 10.85 -6.71 6.63
N GLN A 127 10.15 -6.51 7.77
CA GLN A 127 10.39 -7.32 8.98
C GLN A 127 10.15 -8.81 8.75
N ASP A 128 9.09 -9.15 8.00
CA ASP A 128 8.74 -10.54 7.68
C ASP A 128 9.79 -11.22 6.79
N VAL A 129 10.15 -10.62 5.67
CA VAL A 129 11.14 -11.20 4.74
C VAL A 129 12.54 -11.27 5.34
N MET A 130 12.92 -10.28 6.17
CA MET A 130 14.20 -10.31 6.88
C MET A 130 14.24 -11.42 7.94
N SER A 131 13.12 -11.79 8.55
CA SER A 131 13.03 -12.94 9.46
C SER A 131 13.31 -14.27 8.76
N ALA A 132 13.03 -14.36 7.45
CA ALA A 132 13.25 -15.58 6.66
C ALA A 132 14.61 -15.62 5.93
N ARG A 133 15.47 -14.60 6.05
CA ARG A 133 16.74 -14.50 5.30
C ARG A 133 17.74 -15.65 5.54
N ALA A 134 17.57 -16.38 6.64
CA ALA A 134 18.41 -17.52 7.00
C ALA A 134 17.88 -18.87 6.51
N THR A 135 16.72 -18.93 5.86
CA THR A 135 16.07 -20.19 5.48
C THR A 135 16.72 -20.93 4.31
N GLY A 136 17.63 -20.27 3.60
CA GLY A 136 18.21 -20.79 2.36
C GLY A 136 17.40 -20.46 1.11
N CYS A 137 16.24 -19.79 1.23
CA CYS A 137 15.54 -19.24 0.07
C CYS A 137 16.31 -18.04 -0.49
N CYS A 138 16.33 -17.90 -1.81
CA CYS A 138 16.82 -16.70 -2.47
C CYS A 138 15.83 -15.55 -2.24
N LEU A 139 16.30 -14.32 -2.06
CA LEU A 139 15.46 -13.14 -1.84
C LEU A 139 15.66 -12.16 -2.99
N LEU A 140 14.57 -11.90 -3.72
CA LEU A 140 14.51 -10.94 -4.82
C LEU A 140 13.53 -9.82 -4.48
N ALA A 141 14.02 -8.58 -4.44
CA ALA A 141 13.27 -7.37 -4.09
C ALA A 141 12.87 -6.57 -5.33
N GLU A 142 11.65 -6.04 -5.33
CA GLU A 142 11.06 -5.26 -6.41
C GLU A 142 10.57 -3.91 -5.88
N SER A 143 10.85 -2.81 -6.59
CA SER A 143 10.60 -1.45 -6.09
C SER A 143 9.24 -0.88 -6.48
N ASN A 144 8.72 -1.24 -7.66
CA ASN A 144 7.48 -0.69 -8.22
C ASN A 144 6.73 -1.74 -9.04
N VAL A 145 5.52 -1.40 -9.49
CA VAL A 145 4.63 -2.33 -10.19
C VAL A 145 5.23 -2.86 -11.51
N GLN A 146 6.00 -2.04 -12.22
CA GLN A 146 6.66 -2.49 -13.45
C GLN A 146 7.78 -3.49 -13.13
N GLU A 147 8.57 -3.25 -12.08
CA GLU A 147 9.57 -4.22 -11.64
C GLU A 147 8.93 -5.54 -11.18
N VAL A 148 7.78 -5.48 -10.49
CA VAL A 148 7.01 -6.69 -10.14
C VAL A 148 6.63 -7.48 -11.38
N MET A 149 6.14 -6.82 -12.44
CA MET A 149 5.81 -7.45 -13.72
C MET A 149 7.03 -8.13 -14.36
N ASP A 150 8.18 -7.49 -14.31
CA ASP A 150 9.37 -7.93 -15.03
C ASP A 150 10.21 -8.94 -14.20
N LEU A 151 10.45 -8.65 -12.92
CA LEU A 151 11.39 -9.43 -12.10
C LEU A 151 10.76 -10.66 -11.45
N SER A 152 9.44 -10.70 -11.26
CA SER A 152 8.78 -11.94 -10.82
C SER A 152 9.07 -13.10 -11.79
N ALA A 153 9.24 -12.82 -13.09
CA ALA A 153 9.66 -13.83 -14.07
C ALA A 153 11.08 -14.34 -13.82
N VAL A 154 11.99 -13.44 -13.42
CA VAL A 154 13.38 -13.79 -13.05
C VAL A 154 13.39 -14.75 -11.87
N ALA A 155 12.54 -14.52 -10.86
CA ALA A 155 12.43 -15.41 -9.69
C ALA A 155 12.06 -16.84 -10.10
N HIS A 156 11.02 -17.02 -10.93
CA HIS A 156 10.60 -18.33 -11.40
C HIS A 156 11.64 -19.04 -12.27
N LEU A 157 12.21 -18.33 -13.23
CA LEU A 157 13.21 -18.87 -14.16
C LEU A 157 14.49 -19.25 -13.42
N SER A 158 14.94 -18.41 -12.49
CA SER A 158 16.15 -18.65 -11.70
C SER A 158 15.96 -19.78 -10.69
N ALA A 159 14.77 -19.86 -10.06
CA ALA A 159 14.44 -20.97 -9.17
C ALA A 159 14.54 -22.31 -9.88
N LEU A 160 13.94 -22.41 -11.07
CA LEU A 160 13.96 -23.62 -11.89
C LEU A 160 15.40 -23.97 -12.31
N LYS A 161 16.15 -23.02 -12.87
CA LYS A 161 17.52 -23.23 -13.37
C LYS A 161 18.49 -23.57 -12.25
N GLY A 162 18.43 -22.83 -11.13
CA GLY A 162 19.35 -22.97 -10.00
C GLY A 162 18.92 -23.98 -8.95
N SER A 163 17.73 -24.58 -9.07
CA SER A 163 17.17 -25.54 -8.09
C SER A 163 17.09 -25.01 -6.66
N LEU A 164 16.84 -23.72 -6.47
CA LEU A 164 16.64 -23.10 -5.16
C LEU A 164 15.29 -22.35 -5.13
N PRO A 165 14.57 -22.33 -4.00
CA PRO A 165 13.35 -21.57 -3.88
C PRO A 165 13.62 -20.08 -3.77
N PHE A 166 12.64 -19.27 -4.24
CA PHE A 166 12.69 -17.82 -4.16
C PHE A 166 11.60 -17.25 -3.24
N ILE A 167 11.98 -16.25 -2.48
CA ILE A 167 11.11 -15.25 -1.88
C ILE A 167 11.17 -14.05 -2.82
N ASN A 168 10.13 -13.89 -3.64
CA ASN A 168 9.93 -12.75 -4.52
C ASN A 168 9.07 -11.75 -3.79
N PHE A 169 9.60 -10.57 -3.43
CA PHE A 169 8.90 -9.67 -2.55
C PHE A 169 8.95 -8.20 -3.00
N PHE A 170 7.90 -7.51 -2.66
CA PHE A 170 7.70 -6.08 -2.86
C PHE A 170 6.93 -5.50 -1.68
N ASP A 171 6.95 -4.17 -1.53
CA ASP A 171 6.35 -3.50 -0.38
C ASP A 171 4.83 -3.69 -0.33
N GLY A 172 4.33 -4.24 0.78
CA GLY A 172 2.91 -4.33 1.05
C GLY A 172 2.26 -2.94 1.08
N PHE A 173 1.06 -2.84 0.53
CA PHE A 173 0.29 -1.64 0.23
C PHE A 173 1.02 -0.68 -0.73
N ARG A 174 2.23 -0.21 -0.43
CA ARG A 174 2.93 0.80 -1.23
C ARG A 174 3.17 0.34 -2.67
N THR A 175 3.54 -0.92 -2.90
CA THR A 175 3.68 -1.50 -4.24
C THR A 175 2.53 -2.45 -4.55
N SER A 176 2.12 -3.28 -3.58
CA SER A 176 1.11 -4.32 -3.81
C SER A 176 -0.27 -3.78 -4.21
N HIS A 177 -0.65 -2.59 -3.73
CA HIS A 177 -1.93 -1.93 -4.01
C HIS A 177 -1.78 -0.61 -4.76
N GLU A 178 -0.57 -0.19 -5.08
CA GLU A 178 -0.35 0.96 -5.95
C GLU A 178 -0.70 0.58 -7.37
N ILE A 179 -1.60 1.36 -7.99
CA ILE A 179 -1.96 1.17 -9.39
C ILE A 179 -1.04 1.99 -10.27
N GLN A 180 -0.45 1.36 -11.27
CA GLN A 180 0.38 2.01 -12.29
C GLN A 180 -0.02 1.52 -13.68
N LYS A 181 0.27 2.34 -14.71
CA LYS A 181 0.21 1.91 -16.11
C LYS A 181 1.51 1.20 -16.44
N VAL A 182 1.46 -0.10 -16.66
CA VAL A 182 2.61 -0.96 -16.89
C VAL A 182 2.56 -1.64 -18.25
N GLU A 183 3.73 -1.93 -18.79
CA GLU A 183 3.88 -2.78 -19.97
C GLU A 183 3.78 -4.24 -19.56
N VAL A 184 2.76 -4.93 -20.08
CA VAL A 184 2.46 -6.32 -19.70
C VAL A 184 3.35 -7.28 -20.47
N MET A 185 3.95 -8.22 -19.76
CA MET A 185 4.71 -9.30 -20.36
C MET A 185 3.77 -10.44 -20.78
N GLU A 186 3.73 -10.73 -22.07
CA GLU A 186 2.90 -11.78 -22.63
C GLU A 186 3.49 -13.17 -22.40
N PHE A 187 2.65 -14.19 -22.18
CA PHE A 187 3.07 -15.56 -21.87
C PHE A 187 3.95 -16.19 -22.93
N ASP A 188 3.75 -15.89 -24.21
CA ASP A 188 4.58 -16.43 -25.30
C ASP A 188 6.04 -15.99 -25.19
N LYS A 189 6.29 -14.75 -24.75
CA LYS A 189 7.66 -14.25 -24.51
C LYS A 189 8.31 -14.99 -23.33
N LEU A 190 7.55 -15.25 -22.26
CA LEU A 190 8.02 -15.96 -21.06
C LEU A 190 8.34 -17.42 -21.36
N LYS A 191 7.49 -18.08 -22.17
CA LYS A 191 7.68 -19.49 -22.55
C LYS A 191 9.04 -19.76 -23.20
N GLY A 192 9.49 -18.81 -24.03
CA GLY A 192 10.79 -18.92 -24.73
C GLY A 192 12.01 -18.83 -23.80
N LEU A 193 11.84 -18.37 -22.55
CA LEU A 193 12.92 -18.24 -21.57
C LEU A 193 13.09 -19.47 -20.68
N VAL A 194 12.14 -20.40 -20.69
CA VAL A 194 12.17 -21.59 -19.83
C VAL A 194 13.30 -22.52 -20.25
N ASP A 195 14.18 -22.86 -19.31
CA ASP A 195 15.16 -23.92 -19.48
C ASP A 195 14.47 -25.28 -19.40
N THR A 196 14.25 -25.90 -20.57
CA THR A 196 13.53 -27.19 -20.69
C THR A 196 14.31 -28.36 -20.10
N GLU A 197 15.62 -28.31 -20.09
CA GLU A 197 16.47 -29.32 -19.45
C GLU A 197 16.35 -29.24 -17.93
N ALA A 198 16.42 -28.03 -17.36
CA ALA A 198 16.22 -27.83 -15.93
C ALA A 198 14.83 -28.29 -15.49
N LEU A 199 13.78 -27.98 -16.29
CA LEU A 199 12.42 -28.45 -16.03
C LEU A 199 12.33 -29.97 -16.02
N GLN A 200 12.94 -30.64 -17.01
CA GLN A 200 12.96 -32.10 -17.08
C GLN A 200 13.74 -32.70 -15.90
N ASN A 201 14.88 -32.12 -15.54
CA ASN A 201 15.69 -32.55 -14.40
C ASN A 201 14.92 -32.39 -13.08
N PHE A 202 14.16 -31.32 -12.90
CA PHE A 202 13.28 -31.16 -11.75
C PHE A 202 12.22 -32.26 -11.68
N ARG A 203 11.53 -32.54 -12.79
CA ARG A 203 10.49 -33.59 -12.87
C ARG A 203 11.07 -34.97 -12.67
N ASN A 204 12.26 -35.26 -13.18
CA ASN A 204 12.94 -36.53 -12.99
C ASN A 204 13.33 -36.82 -11.53
N ARG A 205 13.46 -35.76 -10.72
CA ARG A 205 13.73 -35.85 -9.27
C ARG A 205 12.47 -35.99 -8.42
N ALA A 206 11.28 -35.96 -9.02
CA ALA A 206 10.03 -36.10 -8.29
C ALA A 206 9.95 -37.47 -7.57
N LEU A 207 9.29 -37.49 -6.43
CA LEU A 207 8.97 -38.75 -5.75
C LEU A 207 8.00 -39.55 -6.62
N ASN A 208 8.47 -40.67 -7.12
CA ASN A 208 7.74 -41.52 -8.06
C ASN A 208 7.92 -42.99 -7.69
N PRO A 209 6.83 -43.79 -7.57
CA PRO A 209 6.92 -45.22 -7.29
C PRO A 209 7.73 -46.02 -8.32
N ASP A 210 7.73 -45.57 -9.59
CA ASP A 210 8.47 -46.25 -10.68
C ASP A 210 9.99 -45.99 -10.62
N ALA A 211 10.41 -44.91 -9.91
CA ALA A 211 11.81 -44.58 -9.67
C ALA A 211 11.97 -44.16 -8.18
N PRO A 212 11.89 -45.09 -7.25
CA PRO A 212 11.78 -44.81 -5.83
C PRO A 212 13.09 -44.22 -5.28
N VAL A 213 12.98 -43.10 -4.60
CA VAL A 213 14.04 -42.43 -3.84
C VAL A 213 13.53 -42.05 -2.44
N ILE A 214 14.43 -41.95 -1.49
CA ILE A 214 14.11 -41.49 -0.13
C ILE A 214 14.67 -40.07 0.04
N ARG A 215 13.88 -39.17 0.56
CA ARG A 215 14.26 -37.78 0.84
C ARG A 215 13.71 -37.35 2.22
N GLY A 216 14.43 -36.47 2.89
CA GLY A 216 13.99 -35.94 4.21
C GLY A 216 14.16 -36.93 5.35
N THR A 217 15.19 -37.77 5.30
CA THR A 217 15.56 -38.70 6.38
C THR A 217 16.19 -38.00 7.57
N ALA A 218 16.38 -38.74 8.67
CA ALA A 218 17.18 -38.27 9.80
C ALA A 218 18.67 -38.56 9.56
N GLU A 219 19.52 -37.60 9.90
CA GLU A 219 20.99 -37.71 9.81
C GLU A 219 21.62 -37.52 11.17
N ASN A 220 22.69 -38.27 11.43
CA ASN A 220 23.47 -38.17 12.67
C ASN A 220 24.60 -37.10 12.55
N PRO A 221 25.24 -36.72 13.68
CA PRO A 221 26.30 -35.71 13.67
C PRO A 221 27.49 -35.99 12.78
N ASP A 222 27.69 -37.22 12.37
CA ASP A 222 28.81 -37.67 11.53
C ASP A 222 28.68 -37.29 10.05
N ILE A 223 27.46 -37.00 9.57
CA ILE A 223 27.21 -36.70 8.17
C ILE A 223 26.43 -35.41 7.92
N TYR A 224 25.64 -34.92 8.88
CA TYR A 224 24.74 -33.79 8.69
C TYR A 224 25.46 -32.52 8.22
N PHE A 225 26.61 -32.18 8.81
CA PHE A 225 27.34 -30.98 8.45
C PHE A 225 27.90 -31.06 7.02
N GLN A 226 28.49 -32.20 6.64
CA GLN A 226 29.01 -32.40 5.29
C GLN A 226 27.90 -32.29 4.23
N HIS A 227 26.71 -32.76 4.55
CA HIS A 227 25.55 -32.66 3.63
C HIS A 227 25.07 -31.20 3.51
N CYS A 228 25.07 -30.42 4.60
CA CYS A 228 24.77 -28.98 4.52
C CYS A 228 25.78 -28.25 3.59
N GLU A 229 27.07 -28.54 3.71
CA GLU A 229 28.11 -27.91 2.88
C GLU A 229 28.04 -28.31 1.39
N ALA A 230 27.47 -29.46 1.07
CA ALA A 230 27.31 -29.91 -0.31
C ALA A 230 26.37 -29.00 -1.15
N ASN A 231 25.56 -28.18 -0.51
CA ASN A 231 24.65 -27.24 -1.16
C ASN A 231 25.32 -25.94 -1.60
N ASN A 232 26.52 -25.61 -1.11
CA ASN A 232 27.21 -24.32 -1.36
C ASN A 232 27.30 -23.98 -2.85
N LYS A 233 27.61 -24.96 -3.71
CA LYS A 233 27.71 -24.77 -5.16
C LYS A 233 26.45 -24.19 -5.82
N TYR A 234 25.26 -24.44 -5.28
CA TYR A 234 24.00 -23.90 -5.82
C TYR A 234 23.87 -22.42 -5.46
N TYR A 235 24.26 -22.04 -4.24
CA TYR A 235 24.26 -20.65 -3.80
C TYR A 235 25.34 -19.81 -4.51
N ASP A 236 26.53 -20.40 -4.75
CA ASP A 236 27.62 -19.73 -5.48
C ASP A 236 27.24 -19.44 -6.94
N ALA A 237 26.49 -20.33 -7.59
CA ALA A 237 26.07 -20.17 -8.99
C ALA A 237 24.87 -19.22 -9.16
N MET A 238 24.03 -19.08 -8.14
CA MET A 238 22.74 -18.39 -8.25
C MET A 238 22.83 -16.92 -8.67
N PRO A 239 23.77 -16.09 -8.16
CA PRO A 239 23.86 -14.69 -8.59
C PRO A 239 24.11 -14.51 -10.09
N ASP A 240 24.92 -15.37 -10.69
CA ASP A 240 25.19 -15.33 -12.13
C ASP A 240 23.96 -15.81 -12.94
N ILE A 241 23.22 -16.81 -12.45
CA ILE A 241 21.95 -17.27 -13.05
C ILE A 241 20.91 -16.13 -13.04
N VAL A 242 20.76 -15.46 -11.92
CA VAL A 242 19.84 -14.30 -11.79
C VAL A 242 20.26 -13.18 -12.73
N ALA A 243 21.55 -12.85 -12.78
CA ALA A 243 22.07 -11.80 -13.67
C ALA A 243 21.81 -12.14 -15.16
N ASP A 244 21.95 -13.40 -15.56
CA ASP A 244 21.66 -13.85 -16.93
C ASP A 244 20.18 -13.69 -17.27
N TYR A 245 19.25 -14.11 -16.40
CA TYR A 245 17.84 -13.91 -16.64
C TYR A 245 17.42 -12.44 -16.57
N MET A 246 18.01 -11.63 -15.70
CA MET A 246 17.81 -10.18 -15.70
C MET A 246 18.25 -9.54 -17.03
N ALA A 247 19.38 -9.98 -17.60
CA ALA A 247 19.82 -9.53 -18.92
C ALA A 247 18.82 -9.91 -20.02
N LYS A 248 18.33 -11.13 -20.03
CA LYS A 248 17.33 -11.60 -21.00
C LYS A 248 16.00 -10.83 -20.88
N ILE A 249 15.54 -10.55 -19.66
CA ILE A 249 14.37 -9.71 -19.42
C ILE A 249 14.63 -8.27 -19.87
N SER A 250 15.84 -7.75 -19.64
CA SER A 250 16.25 -6.41 -20.11
C SER A 250 16.20 -6.30 -21.64
N GLU A 251 16.63 -7.32 -22.37
CA GLU A 251 16.56 -7.38 -23.83
C GLU A 251 15.11 -7.35 -24.35
N ILE A 252 14.20 -8.06 -23.67
CA ILE A 252 12.78 -8.15 -24.06
C ILE A 252 12.02 -6.85 -23.76
N THR A 253 12.36 -6.18 -22.65
CA THR A 253 11.61 -5.04 -22.12
C THR A 253 12.21 -3.69 -22.46
N GLY A 254 13.51 -3.65 -22.83
CA GLY A 254 14.29 -2.43 -23.01
C GLY A 254 14.64 -1.71 -21.69
N ARG A 255 14.27 -2.27 -20.53
CA ARG A 255 14.63 -1.78 -19.19
C ARG A 255 15.87 -2.53 -18.70
N THR A 256 16.74 -1.87 -17.93
CA THR A 256 18.00 -2.48 -17.46
C THR A 256 17.86 -3.01 -16.05
N TYR A 257 17.97 -4.33 -15.88
CA TYR A 257 17.95 -5.01 -14.60
C TYR A 257 19.27 -5.73 -14.31
N LYS A 258 19.71 -5.61 -13.06
CA LYS A 258 20.90 -6.27 -12.52
C LYS A 258 20.64 -6.68 -11.08
N PRO A 259 21.40 -7.63 -10.49
CA PRO A 259 21.30 -7.94 -9.05
C PRO A 259 21.41 -6.72 -8.14
N PHE A 260 22.15 -5.70 -8.59
CA PHE A 260 22.24 -4.36 -8.01
C PHE A 260 22.19 -3.34 -9.13
N ASN A 261 21.23 -2.42 -9.10
CA ASN A 261 21.14 -1.32 -10.05
C ASN A 261 21.70 -0.04 -9.43
N TYR A 262 22.61 0.62 -10.12
CA TYR A 262 23.14 1.91 -9.74
C TYR A 262 22.50 3.04 -10.54
N TYR A 263 22.11 4.10 -9.88
CA TYR A 263 21.61 5.34 -10.47
C TYR A 263 22.30 6.53 -9.83
N GLY A 264 22.88 7.43 -10.65
CA GLY A 264 23.53 8.63 -10.15
C GLY A 264 24.73 9.05 -10.99
N ALA A 265 25.59 9.90 -10.41
CA ALA A 265 26.84 10.36 -11.04
C ALA A 265 27.84 9.20 -11.13
N GLU A 266 28.53 9.06 -12.26
CA GLU A 266 29.54 8.01 -12.44
C GLU A 266 30.72 8.16 -11.46
N ASP A 267 31.00 9.40 -11.05
CA ASP A 267 32.04 9.77 -10.08
C ASP A 267 31.45 10.14 -8.70
N ALA A 268 30.36 9.49 -8.29
CA ALA A 268 29.74 9.75 -7.00
C ALA A 268 30.68 9.44 -5.83
N GLU A 269 30.75 10.38 -4.88
CA GLU A 269 31.50 10.22 -3.62
C GLU A 269 30.63 9.70 -2.47
N TYR A 270 29.31 9.92 -2.55
CA TYR A 270 28.32 9.55 -1.55
C TYR A 270 27.22 8.71 -2.19
N VAL A 271 26.95 7.54 -1.62
CA VAL A 271 25.98 6.59 -2.18
C VAL A 271 25.03 6.12 -1.10
N ILE A 272 23.73 6.07 -1.43
CA ILE A 272 22.73 5.38 -0.61
C ILE A 272 22.55 3.97 -1.15
N VAL A 273 22.36 2.99 -0.27
CA VAL A 273 21.98 1.60 -0.61
C VAL A 273 20.66 1.29 0.08
N SER A 274 19.67 0.82 -0.70
CA SER A 274 18.34 0.49 -0.19
C SER A 274 17.65 -0.59 -1.03
N MET A 275 16.47 -1.05 -0.59
CA MET A 275 15.64 -2.04 -1.28
C MET A 275 14.20 -1.56 -1.37
N GLY A 276 13.44 -2.11 -2.35
CA GLY A 276 12.02 -1.86 -2.53
C GLY A 276 11.72 -0.42 -2.92
N SER A 277 10.51 0.04 -2.64
CA SER A 277 10.02 1.36 -3.07
C SER A 277 10.84 2.55 -2.53
N LEU A 278 11.57 2.36 -1.44
CA LEU A 278 12.46 3.38 -0.88
C LEU A 278 13.57 3.77 -1.86
N SER A 279 14.02 2.84 -2.71
CA SER A 279 15.05 3.11 -3.73
C SER A 279 14.58 4.12 -4.77
N ASP A 280 13.31 4.07 -5.17
CA ASP A 280 12.72 5.03 -6.12
C ASP A 280 12.60 6.43 -5.49
N VAL A 281 12.27 6.52 -4.18
CA VAL A 281 12.29 7.79 -3.45
C VAL A 281 13.69 8.38 -3.39
N ALA A 282 14.69 7.55 -3.06
CA ALA A 282 16.08 7.98 -3.01
C ALA A 282 16.59 8.43 -4.39
N TYR A 283 16.14 7.77 -5.46
CA TYR A 283 16.48 8.16 -6.82
C TYR A 283 15.95 9.56 -7.20
N GLN A 284 14.75 9.96 -6.73
CA GLN A 284 14.25 11.32 -6.94
C GLN A 284 15.20 12.36 -6.31
N ALA A 285 15.64 12.12 -5.07
CA ALA A 285 16.59 13.01 -4.39
C ALA A 285 17.94 13.05 -5.12
N VAL A 286 18.44 11.91 -5.59
CA VAL A 286 19.69 11.82 -6.38
C VAL A 286 19.58 12.60 -7.68
N LYS A 287 18.47 12.46 -8.42
CA LYS A 287 18.21 13.26 -9.64
C LYS A 287 18.29 14.77 -9.37
N TYR A 288 17.68 15.21 -8.29
CA TYR A 288 17.69 16.62 -7.89
C TYR A 288 19.10 17.10 -7.53
N LEU A 289 19.79 16.40 -6.63
CA LEU A 289 21.10 16.78 -6.16
C LEU A 289 22.14 16.81 -7.29
N ASN A 290 22.12 15.84 -8.21
CA ASN A 290 23.04 15.83 -9.35
C ASN A 290 22.75 16.98 -10.34
N LYS A 291 21.48 17.41 -10.50
CA LYS A 291 21.15 18.63 -11.27
C LYS A 291 21.70 19.91 -10.62
N THR A 292 21.88 19.92 -9.31
CA THR A 292 22.48 21.06 -8.57
C THR A 292 23.99 20.98 -8.46
N GLY A 293 24.63 20.00 -9.10
CA GLY A 293 26.07 19.86 -9.18
C GLY A 293 26.71 18.96 -8.11
N GLU A 294 25.90 18.25 -7.34
CA GLU A 294 26.38 17.24 -6.40
C GLU A 294 26.81 15.95 -7.12
N LYS A 295 27.65 15.15 -6.46
CA LYS A 295 28.12 13.86 -6.99
C LYS A 295 27.64 12.73 -6.10
N VAL A 296 26.39 12.35 -6.28
CA VAL A 296 25.68 11.38 -5.43
C VAL A 296 25.06 10.26 -6.26
N GLY A 297 24.80 9.11 -5.61
CA GLY A 297 24.16 7.99 -6.24
C GLY A 297 23.34 7.17 -5.28
N VAL A 298 22.54 6.25 -5.85
CA VAL A 298 21.78 5.24 -5.11
C VAL A 298 21.98 3.88 -5.75
N ILE A 299 22.12 2.85 -4.94
CA ILE A 299 22.07 1.44 -5.34
C ILE A 299 20.76 0.84 -4.87
N ASN A 300 19.97 0.35 -5.83
CA ASN A 300 18.80 -0.47 -5.60
C ASN A 300 19.22 -1.94 -5.55
N VAL A 301 18.95 -2.63 -4.44
CA VAL A 301 19.27 -4.04 -4.25
C VAL A 301 18.09 -4.88 -4.71
N HIS A 302 18.24 -5.62 -5.79
CA HIS A 302 17.25 -6.60 -6.25
C HIS A 302 17.54 -7.99 -5.68
N LEU A 303 18.73 -8.53 -5.88
CA LEU A 303 19.10 -9.83 -5.29
C LEU A 303 19.77 -9.64 -3.94
N TYR A 304 19.00 -9.81 -2.87
CA TYR A 304 19.51 -9.69 -1.51
C TYR A 304 20.14 -11.00 -1.00
N ARG A 305 19.59 -12.16 -1.39
CA ARG A 305 20.16 -13.49 -1.10
C ARG A 305 20.14 -14.37 -2.35
N PRO A 306 21.24 -15.03 -2.69
CA PRO A 306 22.58 -14.90 -2.11
C PRO A 306 23.18 -13.51 -2.34
N PHE A 307 23.85 -12.93 -1.31
CA PHE A 307 24.48 -11.62 -1.43
C PHE A 307 25.76 -11.73 -2.26
N SER A 308 25.84 -10.99 -3.36
CA SER A 308 26.96 -11.13 -4.32
C SER A 308 27.91 -9.93 -4.30
N ALA A 309 29.04 -10.07 -3.64
CA ALA A 309 30.09 -9.07 -3.64
C ALA A 309 30.59 -8.72 -5.07
N LYS A 310 30.70 -9.73 -5.95
CA LYS A 310 31.08 -9.56 -7.37
C LYS A 310 30.16 -8.58 -8.09
N HIS A 311 28.85 -8.78 -7.99
CA HIS A 311 27.88 -7.95 -8.72
C HIS A 311 27.73 -6.56 -8.09
N LEU A 312 27.83 -6.45 -6.77
CA LEU A 312 27.81 -5.16 -6.08
C LEU A 312 29.04 -4.30 -6.43
N GLN A 313 30.23 -4.90 -6.39
CA GLN A 313 31.48 -4.19 -6.72
C GLN A 313 31.50 -3.71 -8.19
N ALA A 314 30.85 -4.45 -9.09
CA ALA A 314 30.78 -4.09 -10.51
C ALA A 314 29.97 -2.82 -10.79
N VAL A 315 29.08 -2.41 -9.89
CA VAL A 315 28.23 -1.21 -10.04
C VAL A 315 28.61 -0.07 -9.11
N LEU A 316 29.41 -0.32 -8.08
CA LEU A 316 29.82 0.69 -7.11
C LEU A 316 30.83 1.67 -7.77
N PRO A 317 30.57 3.00 -7.72
CA PRO A 317 31.52 4.00 -8.21
C PRO A 317 32.89 3.89 -7.54
N LYS A 318 33.98 3.96 -8.32
CA LYS A 318 35.34 3.87 -7.77
C LYS A 318 35.74 5.06 -6.88
N THR A 319 35.01 6.14 -6.98
CA THR A 319 35.18 7.38 -6.22
C THR A 319 34.45 7.42 -4.90
N VAL A 320 33.67 6.38 -4.59
CA VAL A 320 32.86 6.34 -3.36
C VAL A 320 33.74 6.44 -2.12
N ARG A 321 33.33 7.31 -1.20
CA ARG A 321 34.01 7.55 0.09
C ARG A 321 33.15 7.13 1.27
N LYS A 322 31.83 7.41 1.19
CA LYS A 322 30.91 7.09 2.25
C LYS A 322 29.60 6.54 1.69
N ILE A 323 29.04 5.59 2.42
CA ILE A 323 27.81 4.90 2.06
C ILE A 323 26.81 5.02 3.23
N ALA A 324 25.57 5.37 2.93
CA ALA A 324 24.46 5.24 3.85
C ALA A 324 23.59 4.05 3.43
N VAL A 325 23.34 3.12 4.34
CA VAL A 325 22.45 1.99 4.09
C VAL A 325 21.14 2.24 4.81
N ILE A 326 20.03 2.23 4.07
CA ILE A 326 18.73 2.48 4.65
C ILE A 326 17.90 1.21 4.57
N ASP A 327 17.69 0.59 5.72
CA ASP A 327 16.85 -0.59 5.88
C ASP A 327 15.39 -0.21 6.15
N ARG A 328 14.46 -0.97 5.59
CA ARG A 328 13.02 -0.87 5.89
C ARG A 328 12.60 -1.93 6.91
N THR A 329 13.43 -2.14 7.89
CA THR A 329 13.23 -3.08 9.00
C THR A 329 13.89 -2.56 10.26
N LYS A 330 13.53 -3.13 11.40
CA LYS A 330 14.21 -2.92 12.68
C LYS A 330 14.48 -4.29 13.31
N GLU A 331 15.75 -4.57 13.57
CA GLU A 331 16.17 -5.79 14.29
C GLU A 331 16.58 -5.42 15.71
N PRO A 332 15.65 -5.53 16.71
CA PRO A 332 15.94 -5.13 18.07
C PRO A 332 17.08 -5.94 18.69
N GLY A 333 18.07 -5.24 19.28
CA GLY A 333 19.21 -5.86 19.93
C GLY A 333 20.38 -6.21 19.01
N ALA A 334 20.25 -6.06 17.69
CA ALA A 334 21.37 -6.17 16.75
C ALA A 334 22.24 -4.89 16.76
N MET A 335 23.47 -5.01 16.29
CA MET A 335 24.39 -3.86 16.13
C MET A 335 23.98 -2.96 14.95
N GLY A 336 23.06 -3.41 14.12
CA GLY A 336 22.51 -2.72 12.97
C GLY A 336 21.53 -3.62 12.23
N GLU A 337 20.86 -3.07 11.25
CA GLU A 337 19.88 -3.77 10.44
C GLU A 337 20.56 -4.69 9.41
N PRO A 338 19.85 -5.68 8.86
CA PRO A 338 20.45 -6.73 8.05
C PRO A 338 21.24 -6.26 6.83
N LEU A 339 20.69 -5.35 6.02
CA LEU A 339 21.39 -4.86 4.82
C LEU A 339 22.65 -4.06 5.21
N TYR A 340 22.54 -3.22 6.24
CA TYR A 340 23.68 -2.47 6.75
C TYR A 340 24.82 -3.40 7.18
N LEU A 341 24.53 -4.47 7.93
CA LEU A 341 25.55 -5.44 8.37
C LEU A 341 26.20 -6.17 7.19
N ASP A 342 25.42 -6.56 6.18
CA ASP A 342 25.94 -7.17 4.96
C ASP A 342 26.87 -6.21 4.19
N MET A 343 26.50 -4.92 4.10
CA MET A 343 27.30 -3.90 3.44
C MET A 343 28.61 -3.61 4.16
N VAL A 344 28.61 -3.60 5.50
CA VAL A 344 29.83 -3.45 6.32
C VAL A 344 30.76 -4.64 6.11
N ASN A 345 30.22 -5.86 6.12
CA ASN A 345 31.03 -7.06 5.85
C ASN A 345 31.57 -7.06 4.41
N PHE A 346 30.74 -6.72 3.43
CA PHE A 346 31.17 -6.59 2.03
C PHE A 346 32.34 -5.62 1.88
N ALA A 347 32.25 -4.43 2.46
CA ALA A 347 33.32 -3.43 2.36
C ALA A 347 34.65 -3.94 2.93
N LYS A 348 34.58 -4.64 4.07
CA LYS A 348 35.74 -5.27 4.70
C LYS A 348 36.38 -6.35 3.81
N GLU A 349 35.57 -7.28 3.30
CA GLU A 349 36.05 -8.39 2.46
C GLU A 349 36.57 -7.90 1.10
N ALA A 350 35.97 -6.85 0.53
CA ALA A 350 36.41 -6.22 -0.70
C ALA A 350 37.62 -5.27 -0.52
N GLY A 351 38.06 -5.06 0.71
CA GLY A 351 39.19 -4.16 1.03
C GLY A 351 38.89 -2.69 0.70
N LEU A 352 37.64 -2.27 0.75
CA LEU A 352 37.23 -0.89 0.46
C LEU A 352 37.50 0.02 1.66
N ASN A 353 38.11 1.16 1.39
CA ASN A 353 38.31 2.20 2.41
C ASN A 353 37.16 3.21 2.33
N VAL A 354 36.00 2.80 2.82
CA VAL A 354 34.77 3.59 2.84
C VAL A 354 34.14 3.61 4.22
N ASP A 355 33.58 4.74 4.62
CA ASP A 355 32.78 4.82 5.85
C ASP A 355 31.32 4.40 5.52
N ILE A 356 30.74 3.53 6.35
CA ILE A 356 29.37 3.06 6.16
C ILE A 356 28.55 3.40 7.40
N ILE A 357 27.41 4.08 7.19
CA ILE A 357 26.42 4.32 8.24
C ILE A 357 25.11 3.62 7.90
N GLY A 358 24.40 3.16 8.92
CA GLY A 358 23.08 2.56 8.79
C GLY A 358 21.97 3.47 9.25
N GLY A 359 20.80 3.33 8.66
CA GLY A 359 19.59 4.04 9.05
C GLY A 359 18.34 3.21 8.80
N ARG A 360 17.21 3.69 9.33
CA ARG A 360 15.90 3.05 9.21
C ARG A 360 14.88 4.02 8.65
N ALA A 361 13.97 3.51 7.79
CA ALA A 361 12.88 4.27 7.22
C ALA A 361 11.66 3.39 6.92
N GLY A 362 10.50 4.00 6.84
CA GLY A 362 9.33 3.38 6.21
C GLY A 362 8.70 2.20 6.94
N LEU A 363 8.96 1.98 8.24
CA LEU A 363 8.32 0.92 9.01
C LEU A 363 6.81 1.10 9.03
N GLY A 364 6.06 0.00 8.83
CA GLY A 364 4.60 0.04 8.78
C GLY A 364 4.07 1.02 7.73
N SER A 365 4.71 1.15 6.58
CA SER A 365 4.40 2.10 5.48
C SER A 365 4.44 3.57 5.90
N LYS A 366 5.20 3.94 6.96
CA LYS A 366 5.44 5.37 7.22
C LYS A 366 5.98 6.03 5.95
N ASP A 367 5.31 7.09 5.52
CA ASP A 367 5.66 7.74 4.26
C ASP A 367 7.04 8.38 4.31
N VAL A 368 7.82 8.20 3.26
CA VAL A 368 9.16 8.76 3.08
C VAL A 368 9.14 9.62 1.84
N LEU A 369 9.49 10.89 2.00
CA LEU A 369 9.55 11.86 0.92
C LEU A 369 11.00 12.04 0.44
N PRO A 370 11.24 12.56 -0.78
CA PRO A 370 12.58 12.93 -1.22
C PRO A 370 13.30 13.90 -0.27
N GLU A 371 12.53 14.76 0.41
CA GLU A 371 13.03 15.69 1.44
C GLU A 371 13.56 14.99 2.70
N ASP A 372 13.15 13.77 2.97
CA ASP A 372 13.72 12.94 4.04
C ASP A 372 15.08 12.33 3.63
N ILE A 373 15.32 12.16 2.33
CA ILE A 373 16.58 11.61 1.79
C ILE A 373 17.69 12.67 1.72
N LEU A 374 17.35 13.94 1.45
CA LEU A 374 18.35 15.01 1.35
C LEU A 374 19.25 15.12 2.60
N PRO A 375 18.73 15.06 3.85
CA PRO A 375 19.55 15.08 5.05
C PRO A 375 20.50 13.90 5.17
N VAL A 376 20.20 12.74 4.60
CA VAL A 376 21.12 11.59 4.60
C VAL A 376 22.40 11.91 3.83
N PHE A 377 22.29 12.55 2.67
CA PHE A 377 23.46 12.99 1.92
C PHE A 377 24.23 14.10 2.65
N ALA A 378 23.53 15.01 3.32
CA ALA A 378 24.15 16.02 4.17
C ALA A 378 24.89 15.39 5.35
N GLU A 379 24.34 14.33 5.95
CA GLU A 379 24.94 13.57 7.04
C GLU A 379 26.24 12.87 6.58
N LEU A 380 26.23 12.25 5.39
CA LEU A 380 27.41 11.60 4.83
C LEU A 380 28.61 12.56 4.62
N LYS A 381 28.35 13.86 4.44
CA LYS A 381 29.43 14.87 4.26
C LYS A 381 30.11 15.26 5.57
N LYS A 382 29.53 14.94 6.73
CA LYS A 382 30.13 15.27 8.05
C LYS A 382 31.35 14.41 8.31
N GLU A 383 32.27 14.91 9.11
CA GLU A 383 33.45 14.17 9.54
C GLU A 383 33.06 12.92 10.35
N HIS A 384 32.10 13.08 11.25
CA HIS A 384 31.54 12.02 12.08
C HIS A 384 30.01 11.90 11.82
N PRO A 385 29.60 11.14 10.81
CA PRO A 385 28.19 11.00 10.49
C PRO A 385 27.47 10.13 11.53
N LEU A 386 26.18 10.44 11.80
CA LEU A 386 25.33 9.73 12.74
C LEU A 386 25.02 8.32 12.20
N ASN A 387 25.42 7.29 12.93
CA ASN A 387 25.07 5.91 12.62
C ASN A 387 23.82 5.48 13.40
N GLY A 388 22.98 4.62 12.83
CA GLY A 388 21.70 4.17 13.41
C GLY A 388 20.59 5.22 13.30
N PHE A 389 20.69 6.14 12.34
CA PHE A 389 19.73 7.23 12.15
C PHE A 389 18.34 6.73 11.72
N THR A 390 17.34 7.58 11.90
CA THR A 390 15.98 7.40 11.36
C THR A 390 15.58 8.60 10.50
N ILE A 391 14.75 8.36 9.50
CA ILE A 391 14.11 9.41 8.68
C ILE A 391 12.60 9.18 8.60
N GLY A 392 11.85 10.23 8.30
CA GLY A 392 10.39 10.21 8.20
C GLY A 392 9.65 10.28 9.54
N ILE A 393 10.37 10.30 10.66
CA ILE A 393 9.84 10.47 12.03
C ILE A 393 10.66 11.47 12.82
N VAL A 394 10.17 11.89 13.97
CA VAL A 394 10.92 12.71 14.95
C VAL A 394 11.16 11.88 16.20
N ASP A 395 12.37 11.37 16.37
CA ASP A 395 12.83 10.70 17.58
C ASP A 395 13.53 11.71 18.50
N ASP A 396 12.78 12.30 19.38
CA ASP A 396 13.23 13.23 20.41
C ASP A 396 13.53 12.55 21.76
N VAL A 397 13.57 11.22 21.76
CA VAL A 397 13.95 10.41 22.94
C VAL A 397 15.40 9.95 22.83
N THR A 398 15.77 9.30 21.71
CA THR A 398 17.16 8.86 21.48
C THR A 398 17.94 9.81 20.56
N ASN A 399 17.25 10.80 19.96
CA ASN A 399 17.82 11.83 19.10
C ASN A 399 18.56 11.28 17.86
N LEU A 400 18.02 10.20 17.29
CA LEU A 400 18.59 9.55 16.11
C LEU A 400 17.92 9.99 14.79
N SER A 401 16.89 10.84 14.83
CA SER A 401 16.22 11.32 13.62
C SER A 401 17.02 12.42 12.92
N LEU A 402 17.17 12.25 11.62
CA LEU A 402 17.61 13.35 10.75
C LEU A 402 16.37 14.23 10.43
N PRO A 403 16.48 15.55 10.58
CA PRO A 403 15.36 16.45 10.31
C PRO A 403 15.04 16.48 8.82
N ARG A 404 13.75 16.47 8.46
CA ARG A 404 13.33 16.66 7.08
C ARG A 404 13.83 17.98 6.54
N ALA A 405 14.35 17.97 5.32
CA ALA A 405 14.76 19.20 4.61
C ALA A 405 13.55 20.03 4.17
N ASP A 406 13.80 21.27 3.79
CA ASP A 406 12.82 22.11 3.12
C ASP A 406 12.33 21.45 1.82
N LYS A 407 11.14 21.87 1.35
CA LYS A 407 10.50 21.27 0.18
C LYS A 407 11.41 21.29 -1.05
N MET A 408 11.67 20.13 -1.60
CA MET A 408 12.46 19.96 -2.81
C MET A 408 11.65 20.46 -4.03
N PRO A 409 12.20 21.35 -4.87
CA PRO A 409 11.53 21.75 -6.09
C PRO A 409 11.44 20.54 -7.05
N MET A 410 10.25 20.02 -7.23
CA MET A 410 9.97 18.95 -8.19
C MET A 410 9.50 19.55 -9.50
N ASP A 411 9.99 19.02 -10.63
CA ASP A 411 9.39 19.31 -11.92
C ASP A 411 8.06 18.56 -12.05
N THR A 412 6.98 19.28 -11.86
CA THR A 412 5.61 18.75 -11.98
C THR A 412 4.92 19.20 -13.28
N THR A 413 5.70 19.66 -14.28
CA THR A 413 5.16 20.07 -15.57
C THR A 413 4.44 18.89 -16.25
N GLY A 414 3.18 19.09 -16.60
CA GLY A 414 2.34 18.05 -17.20
C GLY A 414 1.87 16.96 -16.24
N LEU A 415 2.07 17.12 -14.91
CA LEU A 415 1.57 16.24 -13.88
C LEU A 415 0.37 16.88 -13.16
N THR A 416 -0.73 16.15 -13.05
CA THR A 416 -1.91 16.52 -12.25
C THR A 416 -2.01 15.60 -11.06
N SER A 417 -2.08 16.18 -9.84
CA SER A 417 -2.17 15.46 -8.57
C SER A 417 -3.51 15.70 -7.89
N CYS A 418 -4.24 14.63 -7.58
CA CYS A 418 -5.60 14.68 -7.05
C CYS A 418 -5.73 13.90 -5.75
N LYS A 419 -6.46 14.46 -4.76
CA LYS A 419 -6.81 13.78 -3.50
C LYS A 419 -8.31 13.67 -3.34
N PHE A 420 -8.78 12.52 -2.86
CA PHE A 420 -10.21 12.28 -2.64
C PHE A 420 -10.43 11.74 -1.24
N TRP A 421 -11.24 12.44 -0.46
CA TRP A 421 -11.67 12.03 0.87
C TRP A 421 -13.03 11.34 0.77
N GLY A 422 -13.06 10.06 1.12
CA GLY A 422 -14.23 9.21 1.08
C GLY A 422 -14.49 8.50 2.41
N PHE A 423 -15.65 7.90 2.50
CA PHE A 423 -16.07 7.10 3.64
C PHE A 423 -16.05 5.61 3.27
N GLY A 424 -15.51 4.77 4.14
CA GLY A 424 -15.42 3.34 3.88
C GLY A 424 -16.75 2.72 3.47
N SER A 425 -16.75 2.05 2.32
CA SER A 425 -17.92 1.43 1.69
C SER A 425 -18.90 2.39 0.99
N ASP A 426 -18.56 3.67 0.79
CA ASP A 426 -19.37 4.61 0.02
C ASP A 426 -19.19 4.53 -1.52
N GLY A 427 -18.24 3.72 -1.97
CA GLY A 427 -17.92 3.53 -3.39
C GLY A 427 -16.86 4.49 -3.95
N THR A 428 -16.34 5.44 -3.17
CA THR A 428 -15.30 6.40 -3.59
C THR A 428 -14.06 5.71 -4.13
N VAL A 429 -13.53 4.72 -3.41
CA VAL A 429 -12.33 3.98 -3.84
C VAL A 429 -12.57 3.25 -5.16
N GLY A 430 -13.72 2.60 -5.32
CA GLY A 430 -14.09 1.90 -6.56
C GLY A 430 -14.21 2.88 -7.75
N ALA A 431 -14.81 4.06 -7.54
CA ALA A 431 -14.88 5.10 -8.54
C ALA A 431 -13.49 5.60 -8.95
N ASN A 432 -12.61 5.84 -7.99
CA ASN A 432 -11.24 6.31 -8.25
C ASN A 432 -10.40 5.23 -8.95
N LYS A 433 -10.56 3.95 -8.60
CA LYS A 433 -9.97 2.83 -9.38
C LYS A 433 -10.48 2.79 -10.82
N SER A 434 -11.76 3.07 -11.04
CA SER A 434 -12.32 3.19 -12.39
C SER A 434 -11.74 4.39 -13.14
N ALA A 435 -11.64 5.56 -12.51
CA ALA A 435 -11.07 6.77 -13.12
C ALA A 435 -9.62 6.55 -13.58
N ILE A 436 -8.77 5.97 -12.71
CA ILE A 436 -7.37 5.71 -13.03
C ILE A 436 -7.22 4.72 -14.19
N LYS A 437 -8.08 3.68 -14.25
CA LYS A 437 -8.11 2.71 -15.35
C LYS A 437 -8.62 3.35 -16.66
N ILE A 438 -9.63 4.21 -16.59
CA ILE A 438 -10.12 4.94 -17.77
C ILE A 438 -8.99 5.77 -18.38
N ILE A 439 -8.29 6.56 -17.57
CA ILE A 439 -7.21 7.42 -18.06
C ILE A 439 -6.02 6.57 -18.54
N GLY A 440 -5.58 5.61 -17.76
CA GLY A 440 -4.41 4.79 -18.09
C GLY A 440 -4.61 3.89 -19.31
N ASP A 441 -5.78 3.24 -19.44
CA ASP A 441 -6.01 2.24 -20.50
C ASP A 441 -6.48 2.87 -21.83
N HIS A 442 -7.11 4.06 -21.78
CA HIS A 442 -7.69 4.70 -22.97
C HIS A 442 -6.92 5.93 -23.48
N THR A 443 -5.84 6.33 -22.80
CA THR A 443 -5.01 7.46 -23.22
C THR A 443 -3.52 7.10 -23.19
N ASP A 444 -2.67 7.95 -23.77
CA ASP A 444 -1.22 7.81 -23.68
C ASP A 444 -0.64 8.32 -22.34
N MET A 445 -1.48 8.85 -21.45
CA MET A 445 -1.03 9.33 -20.14
C MET A 445 -0.56 8.18 -19.24
N TYR A 446 0.46 8.44 -18.47
CA TYR A 446 0.83 7.63 -17.31
C TYR A 446 -0.12 7.93 -16.17
N ALA A 447 -0.36 6.92 -15.36
CA ALA A 447 -1.30 6.98 -14.26
C ALA A 447 -0.73 6.23 -13.04
N GLN A 448 -0.84 6.84 -11.86
CA GLN A 448 -0.47 6.26 -10.58
C GLN A 448 -1.57 6.52 -9.58
N ALA A 449 -1.97 5.52 -8.80
CA ALA A 449 -2.91 5.69 -7.70
C ALA A 449 -2.50 4.90 -6.47
N TYR A 450 -2.65 5.53 -5.31
CA TYR A 450 -2.50 4.90 -4.01
C TYR A 450 -3.73 5.18 -3.15
N PHE A 451 -4.18 4.16 -2.42
CA PHE A 451 -5.38 4.26 -1.57
C PHE A 451 -4.97 4.05 -0.12
N ALA A 452 -5.04 5.11 0.67
CA ALA A 452 -4.87 5.03 2.10
C ALA A 452 -6.20 4.63 2.76
N TYR A 453 -6.15 3.60 3.58
CA TYR A 453 -7.30 3.07 4.31
C TYR A 453 -7.09 3.24 5.81
N ASP A 454 -8.18 3.55 6.53
CA ASP A 454 -8.21 3.35 7.96
C ASP A 454 -8.22 1.84 8.28
N SER A 455 -7.61 1.42 9.36
CA SER A 455 -7.64 0.03 9.84
C SER A 455 -9.04 -0.46 10.20
N LYS A 456 -10.03 0.42 10.34
CA LYS A 456 -11.44 0.07 10.52
C LYS A 456 -12.03 -0.52 9.25
N LYS A 457 -12.67 -1.69 9.35
CA LYS A 457 -13.27 -2.38 8.19
C LYS A 457 -14.44 -1.64 7.56
N SER A 458 -15.23 -0.89 8.32
CA SER A 458 -16.32 -0.07 7.81
C SER A 458 -16.42 1.24 8.56
N GLY A 459 -16.87 2.30 7.87
CA GLY A 459 -17.02 3.61 8.46
C GLY A 459 -15.71 4.36 8.73
N GLY A 460 -14.56 3.82 8.30
CA GLY A 460 -13.27 4.47 8.33
C GLY A 460 -13.13 5.52 7.23
N VAL A 461 -12.19 6.43 7.37
CA VAL A 461 -11.83 7.36 6.31
C VAL A 461 -11.01 6.65 5.23
N THR A 462 -11.22 7.04 3.97
CA THR A 462 -10.37 6.63 2.86
C THR A 462 -9.81 7.88 2.17
N ILE A 463 -8.53 7.86 1.83
CA ILE A 463 -7.90 8.94 1.10
C ILE A 463 -7.27 8.35 -0.16
N SER A 464 -7.80 8.72 -1.33
CA SER A 464 -7.23 8.30 -2.60
C SER A 464 -6.28 9.36 -3.13
N HIS A 465 -5.08 8.95 -3.53
CA HIS A 465 -4.04 9.79 -4.12
C HIS A 465 -3.87 9.36 -5.58
N LEU A 466 -4.22 10.21 -6.54
CA LEU A 466 -4.15 9.94 -7.96
C LEU A 466 -3.21 10.93 -8.66
N ARG A 467 -2.29 10.42 -9.46
CA ARG A 467 -1.42 11.22 -10.32
C ARG A 467 -1.60 10.82 -11.77
N PHE A 468 -1.63 11.81 -12.64
CA PHE A 468 -1.74 11.66 -14.09
C PHE A 468 -0.72 12.53 -14.78
N GLY A 469 0.03 11.97 -15.71
CA GLY A 469 1.10 12.72 -16.35
C GLY A 469 1.43 12.24 -17.76
N THR A 470 2.12 13.09 -18.53
CA THR A 470 2.61 12.79 -19.86
C THR A 470 3.96 12.07 -19.85
N GLN A 471 4.57 11.95 -18.66
CA GLN A 471 5.82 11.25 -18.41
C GLN A 471 5.63 10.14 -17.38
N PRO A 472 6.49 9.12 -17.32
CA PRO A 472 6.49 8.11 -16.27
C PRO A 472 6.46 8.73 -14.86
N ILE A 473 5.70 8.12 -13.95
CA ILE A 473 5.48 8.64 -12.60
C ILE A 473 6.20 7.72 -11.62
N ASP A 474 7.38 8.17 -11.14
CA ASP A 474 8.22 7.43 -10.19
C ASP A 474 8.13 8.08 -8.80
N MET A 475 6.92 8.16 -8.22
CA MET A 475 6.64 8.88 -6.98
C MET A 475 5.94 7.97 -5.95
N PRO A 476 6.65 6.98 -5.34
CA PRO A 476 6.05 6.04 -4.40
C PRO A 476 5.85 6.65 -3.00
N TYR A 477 5.21 7.82 -2.93
CA TYR A 477 4.85 8.55 -1.71
C TYR A 477 3.52 9.28 -1.87
N LEU A 478 2.91 9.68 -0.77
CA LEU A 478 1.62 10.35 -0.76
C LEU A 478 1.69 11.74 -1.43
N ILE A 479 0.54 12.20 -1.93
CA ILE A 479 0.46 13.54 -2.52
C ILE A 479 0.45 14.55 -1.38
N ASP A 480 1.47 15.40 -1.36
CA ASP A 480 1.63 16.53 -0.43
C ASP A 480 1.33 17.89 -1.08
N ALA A 481 1.22 17.93 -2.43
CA ALA A 481 0.85 19.09 -3.21
C ALA A 481 -0.20 18.70 -4.26
N ALA A 482 -1.48 19.07 -4.03
CA ALA A 482 -2.61 18.67 -4.86
C ALA A 482 -3.15 19.82 -5.73
N ASP A 483 -3.41 19.52 -7.00
CA ASP A 483 -4.11 20.40 -7.94
C ASP A 483 -5.63 20.36 -7.75
N TYR A 484 -6.14 19.19 -7.32
CA TYR A 484 -7.56 18.94 -7.08
C TYR A 484 -7.77 18.15 -5.79
N ILE A 485 -8.68 18.61 -4.95
CA ILE A 485 -9.12 17.90 -3.76
C ILE A 485 -10.64 17.76 -3.80
N ALA A 486 -11.15 16.54 -3.59
CA ALA A 486 -12.58 16.30 -3.42
C ALA A 486 -12.88 15.71 -2.05
N CYS A 487 -13.98 16.15 -1.43
CA CYS A 487 -14.51 15.57 -0.21
C CYS A 487 -15.96 15.12 -0.42
N HIS A 488 -16.20 13.81 -0.29
CA HIS A 488 -17.50 13.19 -0.55
C HIS A 488 -18.44 13.21 0.67
N ARG A 489 -17.97 13.77 1.82
CA ARG A 489 -18.75 13.83 3.07
C ARG A 489 -18.61 15.19 3.74
N GLN A 490 -19.71 15.96 3.81
CA GLN A 490 -19.71 17.29 4.44
C GLN A 490 -19.26 17.27 5.92
N SER A 491 -19.55 16.20 6.68
CA SER A 491 -19.11 16.09 8.08
C SER A 491 -17.59 16.06 8.26
N TYR A 492 -16.82 15.80 7.21
CA TYR A 492 -15.36 15.74 7.25
C TYR A 492 -14.71 17.11 7.37
N VAL A 493 -15.36 18.19 6.97
CA VAL A 493 -14.82 19.54 7.09
C VAL A 493 -14.51 19.91 8.55
N LYS A 494 -15.28 19.35 9.51
CA LYS A 494 -15.07 19.60 10.96
C LYS A 494 -14.03 18.66 11.59
N ARG A 495 -13.69 17.55 10.94
CA ARG A 495 -12.82 16.49 11.50
C ARG A 495 -11.40 16.54 10.98
N PHE A 496 -11.24 16.71 9.67
CA PHE A 496 -9.97 16.54 8.98
C PHE A 496 -9.46 17.85 8.39
N ASP A 497 -8.16 17.97 8.27
CA ASP A 497 -7.51 19.05 7.52
C ASP A 497 -7.52 18.70 6.01
N LEU A 498 -8.71 18.83 5.40
CA LEU A 498 -8.97 18.38 4.04
C LEU A 498 -8.07 19.04 3.00
N LEU A 499 -7.72 20.31 3.21
CA LEU A 499 -6.99 21.15 2.26
C LEU A 499 -5.49 21.19 2.51
N ARG A 500 -4.97 20.39 3.47
CA ARG A 500 -3.52 20.28 3.69
C ARG A 500 -2.82 19.90 2.38
N GLY A 501 -1.97 20.79 1.88
CA GLY A 501 -1.23 20.61 0.64
C GLY A 501 -2.02 20.94 -0.64
N ILE A 502 -3.11 21.71 -0.57
CA ILE A 502 -3.71 22.29 -1.78
C ILE A 502 -2.73 23.30 -2.39
N LYS A 503 -2.53 23.26 -3.70
CA LYS A 503 -1.72 24.25 -4.42
C LYS A 503 -2.44 25.59 -4.52
N ASP A 504 -1.68 26.66 -4.73
CA ASP A 504 -2.25 27.97 -5.06
C ASP A 504 -3.04 27.87 -6.39
N GLY A 505 -4.27 28.42 -6.42
CA GLY A 505 -5.20 28.27 -7.54
C GLY A 505 -5.77 26.87 -7.74
N GLY A 506 -5.52 25.92 -6.83
CA GLY A 506 -6.06 24.57 -6.87
C GLY A 506 -7.58 24.53 -6.78
N THR A 507 -8.16 23.37 -7.04
CA THR A 507 -9.62 23.16 -7.04
C THR A 507 -10.05 22.34 -5.84
N PHE A 508 -11.07 22.79 -5.11
CA PHE A 508 -11.72 22.03 -4.04
C PHE A 508 -13.18 21.76 -4.38
N MET A 509 -13.59 20.50 -4.30
CA MET A 509 -14.95 20.03 -4.52
C MET A 509 -15.52 19.40 -3.25
N LEU A 510 -16.63 19.94 -2.75
CA LEU A 510 -17.31 19.43 -1.56
C LEU A 510 -18.71 18.90 -1.91
N ASN A 511 -18.96 17.62 -1.61
CA ASN A 511 -20.33 17.11 -1.61
C ASN A 511 -21.02 17.54 -0.31
N CYS A 512 -21.99 18.44 -0.43
CA CYS A 512 -22.76 18.95 0.71
C CYS A 512 -24.16 19.38 0.33
N THR A 513 -25.02 19.51 1.34
CA THR A 513 -26.40 19.99 1.22
C THR A 513 -26.53 21.48 1.52
N TRP A 514 -25.45 22.14 1.90
CA TRP A 514 -25.44 23.52 2.36
C TRP A 514 -25.57 24.52 1.23
N SER A 515 -26.37 25.58 1.45
CA SER A 515 -26.38 26.80 0.65
C SER A 515 -25.13 27.65 0.90
N ASP A 516 -24.90 28.66 0.07
CA ASP A 516 -23.75 29.56 0.24
C ASP A 516 -23.77 30.30 1.61
N ASP A 517 -24.96 30.69 2.08
CA ASP A 517 -25.14 31.28 3.39
C ASP A 517 -24.82 30.30 4.55
N GLU A 518 -25.23 29.04 4.42
CA GLU A 518 -24.92 28.00 5.39
C GLU A 518 -23.43 27.64 5.41
N LEU A 519 -22.74 27.70 4.26
CA LEU A 519 -21.30 27.48 4.19
C LEU A 519 -20.51 28.46 5.06
N GLU A 520 -20.99 29.71 5.18
CA GLU A 520 -20.37 30.73 6.06
C GLU A 520 -20.35 30.28 7.53
N HIS A 521 -21.36 29.56 7.98
CA HIS A 521 -21.50 29.10 9.36
C HIS A 521 -20.94 27.69 9.58
N GLU A 522 -21.05 26.83 8.60
CA GLU A 522 -20.68 25.40 8.74
C GLU A 522 -19.21 25.11 8.49
N LEU A 523 -18.52 25.92 7.67
CA LEU A 523 -17.11 25.72 7.39
C LEU A 523 -16.22 26.22 8.54
N PRO A 524 -15.33 25.37 9.09
CA PRO A 524 -14.34 25.79 10.08
C PRO A 524 -13.39 26.85 9.54
N ALA A 525 -12.90 27.72 10.41
CA ALA A 525 -11.99 28.82 10.03
C ALA A 525 -10.72 28.31 9.31
N ARG A 526 -10.19 27.14 9.68
CA ARG A 526 -9.04 26.54 8.97
C ARG A 526 -9.30 26.29 7.49
N ILE A 527 -10.50 25.79 7.14
CA ILE A 527 -10.90 25.55 5.75
C ILE A 527 -11.08 26.86 5.00
N LYS A 528 -11.79 27.83 5.59
CA LYS A 528 -11.95 29.17 5.04
C LYS A 528 -10.61 29.84 4.76
N ARG A 529 -9.69 29.84 5.74
CA ARG A 529 -8.34 30.39 5.57
C ARG A 529 -7.58 29.69 4.45
N ALA A 530 -7.65 28.38 4.33
CA ALA A 530 -6.97 27.65 3.28
C ALA A 530 -7.53 28.01 1.90
N ILE A 531 -8.86 28.08 1.75
CA ILE A 531 -9.52 28.49 0.51
C ILE A 531 -9.07 29.90 0.08
N ALA A 532 -9.12 30.88 0.99
CA ALA A 532 -8.81 32.26 0.67
C ALA A 532 -7.30 32.49 0.43
N LYS A 533 -6.41 31.91 1.27
CA LYS A 533 -4.96 32.12 1.17
C LYS A 533 -4.33 31.45 -0.04
N HIS A 534 -4.89 30.33 -0.49
CA HIS A 534 -4.41 29.60 -1.67
C HIS A 534 -5.28 29.86 -2.91
N HIS A 535 -6.11 30.90 -2.93
CA HIS A 535 -6.95 31.29 -4.07
C HIS A 535 -7.70 30.10 -4.69
N VAL A 536 -8.23 29.21 -3.84
CA VAL A 536 -8.82 27.94 -4.24
C VAL A 536 -10.11 28.16 -5.02
N LYS A 537 -10.26 27.51 -6.15
CA LYS A 537 -11.53 27.40 -6.87
C LYS A 537 -12.44 26.44 -6.11
N PHE A 538 -13.42 26.99 -5.41
CA PHE A 538 -14.28 26.21 -4.53
C PHE A 538 -15.59 25.86 -5.20
N TYR A 539 -15.93 24.57 -5.24
CA TYR A 539 -17.16 24.04 -5.82
C TYR A 539 -17.93 23.19 -4.82
N THR A 540 -19.27 23.27 -4.88
CA THR A 540 -20.17 22.39 -4.14
C THR A 540 -21.04 21.59 -5.08
N LEU A 541 -21.50 20.44 -4.62
CA LEU A 541 -22.44 19.57 -5.34
C LEU A 541 -23.29 18.80 -4.32
N ASN A 542 -24.63 18.82 -4.48
CA ASN A 542 -25.52 18.01 -3.67
C ASN A 542 -25.77 16.64 -4.32
N GLY A 543 -24.75 15.80 -4.31
CA GLY A 543 -24.79 14.46 -4.88
C GLY A 543 -25.82 13.55 -4.21
N ASP A 544 -26.09 13.77 -2.92
CA ASP A 544 -27.10 13.00 -2.18
C ASP A 544 -28.51 13.27 -2.70
N ALA A 545 -28.86 14.54 -2.98
CA ALA A 545 -30.14 14.90 -3.59
C ALA A 545 -30.29 14.34 -5.01
N ILE A 546 -29.21 14.41 -5.80
CA ILE A 546 -29.17 13.83 -7.15
C ILE A 546 -29.38 12.30 -7.07
N GLY A 547 -28.67 11.62 -6.17
CA GLY A 547 -28.80 10.18 -5.98
C GLY A 547 -30.20 9.75 -5.58
N GLN A 548 -30.85 10.49 -4.68
CA GLN A 548 -32.25 10.25 -4.28
C GLN A 548 -33.21 10.46 -5.47
N LYS A 549 -33.09 11.57 -6.19
CA LYS A 549 -33.92 11.89 -7.37
C LYS A 549 -33.85 10.83 -8.45
N LEU A 550 -32.66 10.25 -8.65
CA LEU A 550 -32.40 9.20 -9.66
C LEU A 550 -32.69 7.77 -9.15
N GLY A 551 -33.08 7.60 -7.88
CA GLY A 551 -33.33 6.29 -7.29
C GLY A 551 -32.08 5.48 -6.93
N LEU A 552 -30.90 6.12 -6.89
CA LEU A 552 -29.63 5.52 -6.49
C LEU A 552 -29.40 5.53 -4.97
N GLY A 553 -30.25 6.24 -4.22
CA GLY A 553 -30.12 6.42 -2.78
C GLY A 553 -28.84 7.20 -2.43
N THR A 554 -28.02 6.64 -1.55
CA THR A 554 -26.75 7.25 -1.12
C THR A 554 -25.55 6.94 -2.04
N ARG A 555 -25.78 6.33 -3.19
CA ARG A 555 -24.73 5.96 -4.15
C ARG A 555 -24.38 7.14 -5.07
N ILE A 556 -23.51 8.01 -4.61
CA ILE A 556 -23.14 9.26 -5.30
C ILE A 556 -21.85 9.13 -6.13
N ASN A 557 -21.20 7.97 -6.11
CA ASN A 557 -19.88 7.78 -6.71
C ASN A 557 -19.81 8.15 -8.20
N MET A 558 -20.83 7.83 -9.01
CA MET A 558 -20.84 8.20 -10.45
C MET A 558 -21.02 9.71 -10.64
N VAL A 559 -21.83 10.35 -9.78
CA VAL A 559 -22.02 11.82 -9.79
C VAL A 559 -20.69 12.53 -9.50
N MET A 560 -20.02 12.11 -8.42
CA MET A 560 -18.75 12.72 -7.98
C MET A 560 -17.61 12.47 -8.99
N GLN A 561 -17.57 11.28 -9.60
CA GLN A 561 -16.58 10.94 -10.61
C GLN A 561 -16.76 11.76 -11.88
N ALA A 562 -17.99 12.01 -12.32
CA ALA A 562 -18.27 12.85 -13.46
C ALA A 562 -17.87 14.31 -13.19
N ALA A 563 -18.18 14.84 -12.00
CA ALA A 563 -17.74 16.16 -11.56
C ALA A 563 -16.20 16.29 -11.52
N PHE A 564 -15.51 15.24 -11.08
CA PHE A 564 -14.04 15.21 -11.12
C PHE A 564 -13.52 15.40 -12.55
N PHE A 565 -14.00 14.64 -13.53
CA PHE A 565 -13.54 14.79 -14.91
C PHE A 565 -13.86 16.18 -15.50
N ALA A 566 -15.01 16.76 -15.14
CA ALA A 566 -15.40 18.09 -15.60
C ALA A 566 -14.50 19.19 -15.01
N LEU A 567 -14.12 19.10 -13.74
CA LEU A 567 -13.36 20.12 -13.03
C LEU A 567 -11.83 19.95 -13.15
N ALA A 568 -11.32 18.72 -13.05
CA ALA A 568 -9.89 18.44 -13.12
C ALA A 568 -9.34 18.47 -14.55
N LYS A 569 -10.21 18.31 -15.57
CA LYS A 569 -9.88 18.42 -17.01
C LYS A 569 -8.66 17.59 -17.44
N VAL A 570 -8.51 16.40 -16.86
CA VAL A 570 -7.36 15.51 -17.13
C VAL A 570 -7.41 15.00 -18.59
N ILE A 571 -8.61 14.72 -19.08
CA ILE A 571 -8.89 14.33 -20.47
C ILE A 571 -10.08 15.14 -21.02
N PRO A 572 -10.29 15.18 -22.34
CA PRO A 572 -11.47 15.83 -22.93
C PRO A 572 -12.76 15.29 -22.31
N LEU A 573 -13.67 16.19 -21.92
CA LEU A 573 -14.87 15.83 -21.18
C LEU A 573 -15.78 14.85 -21.93
N GLU A 574 -15.92 15.00 -23.25
CA GLU A 574 -16.70 14.10 -24.09
C GLU A 574 -16.18 12.66 -24.04
N ASP A 575 -14.85 12.49 -24.09
CA ASP A 575 -14.20 11.20 -23.97
C ASP A 575 -14.39 10.60 -22.57
N ALA A 576 -14.25 11.42 -21.52
CA ALA A 576 -14.47 11.00 -20.15
C ALA A 576 -15.89 10.48 -19.94
N VAL A 577 -16.92 11.22 -20.40
CA VAL A 577 -18.33 10.83 -20.30
C VAL A 577 -18.59 9.53 -21.05
N LYS A 578 -18.04 9.39 -22.28
CA LYS A 578 -18.14 8.15 -23.05
C LYS A 578 -17.56 6.97 -22.31
N TYR A 579 -16.31 7.05 -21.83
CA TYR A 579 -15.64 5.96 -21.12
C TYR A 579 -16.32 5.61 -19.80
N LEU A 580 -16.84 6.60 -19.07
CA LEU A 580 -17.65 6.38 -17.87
C LEU A 580 -18.91 5.57 -18.20
N LYS A 581 -19.66 5.98 -19.23
CA LYS A 581 -20.88 5.28 -19.67
C LYS A 581 -20.57 3.85 -20.14
N ASP A 582 -19.47 3.64 -20.85
CA ASP A 582 -19.02 2.30 -21.28
C ASP A 582 -18.63 1.42 -20.06
N SER A 583 -17.97 1.99 -19.06
CA SER A 583 -17.60 1.26 -17.82
C SER A 583 -18.83 0.86 -17.00
N ILE A 584 -19.86 1.71 -16.98
CA ILE A 584 -21.16 1.43 -16.35
C ILE A 584 -21.84 0.23 -17.00
N VAL A 585 -21.82 0.15 -18.33
CA VAL A 585 -22.37 -1.02 -19.06
C VAL A 585 -21.64 -2.30 -18.68
N LYS A 586 -20.30 -2.28 -18.62
CA LYS A 586 -19.50 -3.44 -18.18
C LYS A 586 -19.83 -3.87 -16.76
N SER A 587 -19.98 -2.92 -15.85
CA SER A 587 -20.15 -3.20 -14.41
C SER A 587 -21.58 -3.56 -14.03
N TYR A 588 -22.56 -2.95 -14.66
CA TYR A 588 -23.96 -3.03 -14.27
C TYR A 588 -24.89 -3.63 -15.34
N GLY A 589 -24.41 -3.91 -16.55
CA GLY A 589 -25.23 -4.45 -17.64
C GLY A 589 -25.98 -5.73 -17.25
N LYS A 590 -25.34 -6.63 -16.49
CA LYS A 590 -25.96 -7.86 -15.97
C LYS A 590 -27.10 -7.60 -14.96
N LYS A 591 -27.20 -6.39 -14.38
CA LYS A 591 -28.26 -5.98 -13.44
C LYS A 591 -29.48 -5.39 -14.12
N GLY A 592 -29.43 -5.25 -15.44
CA GLY A 592 -30.53 -4.77 -16.31
C GLY A 592 -30.39 -3.30 -16.71
N GLN A 593 -31.04 -2.96 -17.85
CA GLN A 593 -30.92 -1.64 -18.50
C GLN A 593 -31.33 -0.48 -17.57
N LYS A 594 -32.34 -0.64 -16.75
CA LYS A 594 -32.79 0.38 -15.79
C LYS A 594 -31.66 0.86 -14.87
N VAL A 595 -30.79 -0.06 -14.39
CA VAL A 595 -29.68 0.30 -13.54
C VAL A 595 -28.59 1.05 -14.33
N VAL A 596 -28.36 0.67 -15.57
CA VAL A 596 -27.46 1.37 -16.49
C VAL A 596 -27.94 2.80 -16.73
N ASP A 597 -29.21 2.98 -17.08
CA ASP A 597 -29.82 4.29 -17.36
C ASP A 597 -29.75 5.24 -16.15
N MET A 598 -30.01 4.72 -14.94
CA MET A 598 -29.90 5.50 -13.71
C MET A 598 -28.48 6.00 -13.47
N ASN A 599 -27.45 5.15 -13.72
CA ASN A 599 -26.05 5.55 -13.59
C ASN A 599 -25.59 6.49 -14.71
N TRP A 600 -26.11 6.34 -15.93
CA TRP A 600 -25.86 7.30 -17.00
C TRP A 600 -26.42 8.69 -16.68
N ALA A 601 -27.64 8.75 -16.16
CA ALA A 601 -28.23 10.01 -15.68
C ALA A 601 -27.42 10.64 -14.53
N ALA A 602 -26.81 9.82 -13.66
CA ALA A 602 -25.91 10.30 -12.62
C ALA A 602 -24.62 10.93 -13.19
N VAL A 603 -24.07 10.36 -14.27
CA VAL A 603 -22.91 10.95 -14.97
C VAL A 603 -23.31 12.30 -15.57
N ASP A 604 -24.44 12.37 -16.28
CA ASP A 604 -24.90 13.61 -16.92
C ASP A 604 -25.18 14.73 -15.89
N ALA A 605 -25.79 14.39 -14.73
CA ALA A 605 -26.01 15.33 -13.63
C ALA A 605 -24.66 15.80 -13.01
N GLY A 606 -23.73 14.89 -12.78
CA GLY A 606 -22.42 15.21 -12.18
C GLY A 606 -21.59 16.16 -13.05
N VAL A 607 -21.76 16.15 -14.35
CA VAL A 607 -21.09 17.08 -15.28
C VAL A 607 -21.66 18.50 -15.21
N GLY A 608 -22.95 18.67 -14.91
CA GLY A 608 -23.66 19.94 -15.08
C GLY A 608 -24.20 20.60 -13.79
N GLU A 609 -24.33 19.87 -12.69
CA GLU A 609 -25.07 20.35 -11.51
C GLU A 609 -24.15 20.82 -10.36
N PHE A 610 -22.82 20.96 -10.54
CA PHE A 610 -21.95 21.58 -9.52
C PHE A 610 -22.03 23.10 -9.58
N HIS A 611 -21.87 23.74 -8.40
CA HIS A 611 -21.94 25.17 -8.19
C HIS A 611 -20.58 25.73 -7.78
N GLU A 612 -20.14 26.83 -8.40
CA GLU A 612 -18.94 27.56 -7.98
C GLU A 612 -19.28 28.55 -6.88
N VAL A 613 -18.64 28.40 -5.74
CA VAL A 613 -18.89 29.24 -4.55
C VAL A 613 -18.00 30.47 -4.57
N SER A 614 -18.64 31.66 -4.53
CA SER A 614 -17.95 32.91 -4.32
C SER A 614 -17.75 33.16 -2.84
N TYR A 615 -16.51 33.38 -2.39
CA TYR A 615 -16.18 33.62 -0.99
C TYR A 615 -15.53 34.98 -0.77
N PRO A 616 -15.74 35.63 0.42
CA PRO A 616 -15.18 36.95 0.72
C PRO A 616 -13.70 36.85 1.10
N ALA A 617 -12.95 37.91 0.81
CA ALA A 617 -11.53 38.00 1.19
C ALA A 617 -11.29 37.88 2.71
N SER A 618 -12.29 38.21 3.53
CA SER A 618 -12.26 38.06 4.99
C SER A 618 -12.05 36.63 5.48
N TRP A 619 -12.31 35.61 4.62
CA TRP A 619 -12.01 34.23 4.98
C TRP A 619 -10.53 33.96 5.24
N ALA A 620 -9.62 34.79 4.70
CA ALA A 620 -8.18 34.69 4.98
C ALA A 620 -7.83 34.89 6.47
N ASP A 621 -8.65 35.61 7.19
CA ASP A 621 -8.47 35.96 8.62
C ASP A 621 -9.55 35.32 9.52
N ALA A 622 -10.30 34.36 9.01
CA ALA A 622 -11.36 33.69 9.76
C ALA A 622 -10.82 33.09 11.07
N VAL A 623 -11.59 33.19 12.14
CA VAL A 623 -11.28 32.67 13.48
C VAL A 623 -12.43 31.77 13.90
N ASP A 624 -12.10 30.59 14.45
CA ASP A 624 -13.12 29.70 14.99
C ASP A 624 -13.76 30.30 16.25
N GLU A 625 -15.07 30.18 16.36
CA GLU A 625 -15.79 30.53 17.59
C GLU A 625 -15.32 29.59 18.72
N LYS A 626 -15.06 30.17 19.91
CA LYS A 626 -14.72 29.38 21.09
C LYS A 626 -15.96 28.57 21.51
N THR A 627 -16.00 27.31 21.13
CA THR A 627 -16.94 26.37 21.71
C THR A 627 -16.40 25.87 23.04
N GLU A 628 -17.22 25.86 24.10
CA GLU A 628 -16.86 25.18 25.34
C GLU A 628 -16.61 23.71 25.05
N GLY A 629 -15.33 23.32 25.14
CA GLY A 629 -14.89 21.95 24.90
C GLY A 629 -15.46 21.03 25.98
N ARG A 630 -15.86 19.82 25.59
CA ARG A 630 -16.18 18.75 26.57
C ARG A 630 -14.91 18.38 27.31
N PRO A 631 -15.00 18.07 28.62
CA PRO A 631 -13.84 17.54 29.35
C PRO A 631 -13.30 16.30 28.64
N THR A 632 -12.01 16.31 28.34
CA THR A 632 -11.28 15.19 27.73
C THR A 632 -10.13 14.75 28.65
N THR A 633 -9.24 13.89 28.15
CA THR A 633 -8.02 13.50 28.85
C THR A 633 -6.80 13.98 28.07
N GLU A 634 -5.71 14.20 28.76
CA GLU A 634 -4.44 14.60 28.13
C GLU A 634 -4.01 13.63 27.02
N TYR A 635 -4.15 12.32 27.25
CA TYR A 635 -3.87 11.31 26.22
C TYR A 635 -4.77 11.47 24.98
N PHE A 636 -6.07 11.74 25.20
CA PHE A 636 -6.97 11.93 24.06
C PHE A 636 -6.55 13.15 23.23
N GLU A 637 -6.23 14.25 23.86
CA GLU A 637 -5.84 15.47 23.16
C GLU A 637 -4.49 15.37 22.46
N LYS A 638 -3.49 14.80 23.14
CA LYS A 638 -2.13 14.74 22.61
C LYS A 638 -1.89 13.62 21.60
N VAL A 639 -2.57 12.50 21.73
CA VAL A 639 -2.32 11.30 20.91
C VAL A 639 -3.56 10.88 20.13
N ALA A 640 -4.66 10.59 20.81
CA ALA A 640 -5.81 9.98 20.14
C ALA A 640 -6.49 10.92 19.13
N ALA A 641 -6.67 12.20 19.47
CA ALA A 641 -7.31 13.18 18.57
C ALA A 641 -6.47 13.46 17.31
N PRO A 642 -5.14 13.66 17.35
CA PRO A 642 -4.30 13.72 16.17
C PRO A 642 -4.39 12.48 15.28
N VAL A 643 -4.36 11.28 15.87
CA VAL A 643 -4.49 10.01 15.11
C VAL A 643 -5.87 9.93 14.43
N LEU A 644 -6.97 10.22 15.16
CA LEU A 644 -8.30 10.27 14.61
C LEU A 644 -8.50 11.38 13.57
N GLY A 645 -7.74 12.46 13.69
CA GLY A 645 -7.71 13.60 12.75
C GLY A 645 -6.89 13.35 11.48
N GLN A 646 -6.27 12.18 11.34
CA GLN A 646 -5.34 11.84 10.24
C GLN A 646 -4.11 12.76 10.17
N ILE A 647 -3.64 13.21 11.33
CA ILE A 647 -2.41 13.99 11.51
C ILE A 647 -1.45 13.32 12.50
N GLY A 648 -1.57 12.00 12.67
CA GLY A 648 -0.66 11.18 13.49
C GLY A 648 0.80 11.22 13.02
N ASP A 649 1.04 11.60 11.76
CA ASP A 649 2.38 11.82 11.22
C ASP A 649 3.17 12.93 11.92
N ASP A 650 2.48 13.87 12.56
CA ASP A 650 3.08 14.99 13.29
C ASP A 650 3.49 14.60 14.73
N LEU A 651 3.12 13.38 15.21
CA LEU A 651 3.49 12.87 16.54
C LEU A 651 4.97 12.48 16.59
N LYS A 652 5.56 12.71 17.77
CA LYS A 652 6.95 12.39 18.06
C LYS A 652 7.07 11.08 18.84
N VAL A 653 8.27 10.53 18.94
CA VAL A 653 8.53 9.32 19.73
C VAL A 653 8.20 9.54 21.20
N SER A 654 8.48 10.73 21.75
CA SER A 654 8.15 11.08 23.15
C SER A 654 6.66 11.02 23.48
N ASP A 655 5.75 11.20 22.51
CA ASP A 655 4.31 11.11 22.73
C ASP A 655 3.85 9.70 23.14
N PHE A 656 4.70 8.70 22.91
CA PHE A 656 4.47 7.29 23.29
C PHE A 656 5.24 6.84 24.51
N THR A 657 6.00 7.73 25.16
CA THR A 657 6.77 7.40 26.39
C THR A 657 5.84 6.97 27.52
N GLY A 658 6.20 5.88 28.21
CA GLY A 658 5.39 5.23 29.25
C GLY A 658 4.30 4.31 28.70
N ARG A 659 4.30 4.05 27.37
CA ARG A 659 3.38 3.17 26.65
C ARG A 659 4.09 2.35 25.57
N GLU A 660 5.35 2.08 25.77
CA GLU A 660 6.21 1.39 24.82
C GLU A 660 5.74 -0.05 24.54
N ASP A 661 4.96 -0.61 25.47
CA ASP A 661 4.29 -1.90 25.36
C ASP A 661 2.98 -1.88 24.53
N GLY A 662 2.59 -0.72 24.00
CA GLY A 662 1.37 -0.54 23.20
C GLY A 662 0.09 -0.36 24.03
N THR A 663 0.17 -0.19 25.34
CA THR A 663 -1.02 0.05 26.18
C THR A 663 -1.66 1.39 25.88
N MET A 664 -2.98 1.44 25.92
CA MET A 664 -3.78 2.65 25.74
C MET A 664 -4.87 2.75 26.81
N PRO A 665 -5.25 3.97 27.25
CA PRO A 665 -6.38 4.15 28.16
C PRO A 665 -7.67 3.65 27.52
N SER A 666 -8.49 2.95 28.29
CA SER A 666 -9.82 2.53 27.86
C SER A 666 -10.82 3.69 27.88
N GLY A 667 -11.94 3.54 27.15
CA GLY A 667 -13.06 4.48 27.17
C GLY A 667 -12.86 5.77 26.40
N THR A 668 -11.86 5.86 25.52
CA THR A 668 -11.58 7.07 24.69
C THR A 668 -12.69 7.34 23.66
N ALA A 669 -13.44 6.32 23.24
CA ALA A 669 -14.54 6.44 22.28
C ALA A 669 -15.65 7.44 22.72
N LYS A 670 -15.81 7.69 24.02
CA LYS A 670 -16.77 8.70 24.52
C LYS A 670 -16.42 10.14 24.12
N PHE A 671 -15.16 10.39 23.78
CA PHE A 671 -14.69 11.70 23.34
C PHE A 671 -14.78 11.85 21.81
N GLU A 672 -14.79 10.74 21.07
CA GLU A 672 -14.93 10.74 19.62
C GLU A 672 -16.40 11.01 19.23
N LYS A 673 -16.64 12.09 18.47
CA LYS A 673 -17.94 12.44 17.90
C LYS A 673 -17.83 12.51 16.38
N ALA A 674 -17.78 11.34 15.75
CA ALA A 674 -17.56 11.21 14.32
C ALA A 674 -18.66 11.82 13.46
N GLY A 675 -19.93 11.73 13.90
CA GLY A 675 -21.09 12.30 13.22
C GLY A 675 -21.20 11.96 11.71
N PRO A 676 -20.91 10.72 11.24
CA PRO A 676 -20.83 10.41 9.80
C PRO A 676 -22.20 10.32 9.14
N ALA A 677 -23.28 10.14 9.92
CA ALA A 677 -24.62 9.97 9.40
C ALA A 677 -25.25 11.32 9.07
N LEU A 678 -25.81 11.45 7.85
CA LEU A 678 -26.64 12.60 7.46
C LEU A 678 -28.02 12.56 8.13
N TYR A 679 -28.56 11.36 8.29
CA TYR A 679 -29.84 11.10 8.95
C TYR A 679 -29.65 10.06 10.03
N VAL A 680 -30.30 10.26 11.17
CA VAL A 680 -30.34 9.31 12.28
C VAL A 680 -31.79 8.89 12.55
N PRO A 681 -32.03 7.61 12.95
CA PRO A 681 -33.35 7.19 13.30
C PRO A 681 -33.86 7.94 14.55
N SER A 682 -35.09 8.39 14.52
CA SER A 682 -35.77 8.98 15.64
C SER A 682 -36.76 7.97 16.25
N TRP A 683 -36.72 7.85 17.55
CA TRP A 683 -37.67 6.98 18.27
C TRP A 683 -38.97 7.76 18.55
N ASP A 684 -40.08 7.27 17.99
CA ASP A 684 -41.40 7.78 18.28
C ASP A 684 -41.95 7.07 19.52
N HIS A 685 -41.78 7.71 20.67
CA HIS A 685 -42.16 7.11 21.96
C HIS A 685 -43.66 6.94 22.14
N GLU A 686 -44.50 7.77 21.48
CA GLU A 686 -45.95 7.69 21.56
C GLU A 686 -46.49 6.44 20.85
N LYS A 687 -45.82 6.00 19.78
CA LYS A 687 -46.16 4.78 19.04
C LYS A 687 -45.49 3.53 19.58
N CYS A 688 -44.58 3.68 20.54
CA CYS A 688 -43.84 2.56 21.10
C CYS A 688 -44.74 1.67 21.96
N ILE A 689 -44.78 0.37 21.66
CA ILE A 689 -45.54 -0.64 22.40
C ILE A 689 -44.69 -1.37 23.43
N GLY A 690 -43.44 -1.01 23.64
CA GLY A 690 -42.52 -1.63 24.59
C GLY A 690 -42.11 -3.08 24.24
N CYS A 691 -42.18 -3.49 22.98
CA CYS A 691 -41.87 -4.88 22.58
C CYS A 691 -40.36 -5.21 22.56
N THR A 692 -39.48 -4.24 22.73
CA THR A 692 -38.02 -4.40 22.76
C THR A 692 -37.36 -4.96 21.49
N GLN A 693 -38.09 -5.20 20.42
CA GLN A 693 -37.57 -5.77 19.17
C GLN A 693 -36.45 -4.94 18.58
N CYS A 694 -36.51 -3.60 18.66
CA CYS A 694 -35.45 -2.70 18.20
C CYS A 694 -34.13 -2.95 18.93
N SER A 695 -34.16 -3.28 20.21
CA SER A 695 -32.99 -3.66 21.00
C SER A 695 -32.40 -5.01 20.55
N PHE A 696 -33.25 -5.99 20.24
CA PHE A 696 -32.81 -7.31 19.79
C PHE A 696 -32.13 -7.27 18.43
N VAL A 697 -32.58 -6.41 17.50
CA VAL A 697 -32.02 -6.32 16.13
C VAL A 697 -30.92 -5.28 16.01
N CYS A 698 -30.63 -4.49 17.04
CA CYS A 698 -29.59 -3.47 16.98
C CYS A 698 -28.20 -4.12 16.94
N PRO A 699 -27.47 -4.04 15.81
CA PRO A 699 -26.19 -4.76 15.64
C PRO A 699 -25.08 -4.22 16.56
N HIS A 700 -25.23 -3.00 17.08
CA HIS A 700 -24.26 -2.34 17.95
C HIS A 700 -24.71 -2.22 19.40
N ALA A 701 -25.83 -2.84 19.79
CA ALA A 701 -26.44 -2.74 21.12
C ALA A 701 -26.59 -1.29 21.62
N THR A 702 -26.84 -0.36 20.70
CA THR A 702 -27.03 1.07 21.00
C THR A 702 -28.37 1.32 21.63
N ILE A 703 -29.44 0.59 21.21
CA ILE A 703 -30.75 0.69 21.71
C ILE A 703 -30.89 -0.25 22.94
N ARG A 704 -31.06 0.34 24.11
CA ARG A 704 -31.11 -0.40 25.38
C ARG A 704 -32.35 0.02 26.17
N PRO A 705 -33.32 -0.86 26.33
CA PRO A 705 -34.47 -0.61 27.20
C PRO A 705 -34.04 -0.73 28.68
N VAL A 706 -34.42 0.23 29.47
CA VAL A 706 -34.18 0.25 30.91
C VAL A 706 -35.49 0.56 31.65
N LEU A 707 -35.67 -0.01 32.83
CA LEU A 707 -36.76 0.36 33.72
C LEU A 707 -36.32 1.55 34.56
N THR A 708 -37.15 2.59 34.65
CA THR A 708 -36.86 3.78 35.43
C THR A 708 -37.91 4.02 36.51
N THR A 709 -37.49 4.51 37.67
CA THR A 709 -38.36 4.99 38.73
C THR A 709 -38.76 6.47 38.49
N GLU A 710 -39.76 6.95 39.18
CA GLU A 710 -40.14 8.37 39.14
C GLU A 710 -39.02 9.28 39.64
N GLU A 711 -38.26 8.85 40.64
CA GLU A 711 -37.12 9.59 41.16
C GLU A 711 -35.97 9.71 40.13
N GLU A 712 -35.67 8.64 39.41
CA GLU A 712 -34.66 8.64 38.35
C GLU A 712 -35.10 9.52 37.18
N ARG A 713 -36.35 9.47 36.79
CA ARG A 713 -36.92 10.33 35.72
C ARG A 713 -36.89 11.83 36.09
N ALA A 714 -37.16 12.14 37.38
CA ALA A 714 -37.05 13.52 37.85
C ALA A 714 -35.62 14.11 37.75
N LYS A 715 -34.60 13.23 37.76
CA LYS A 715 -33.18 13.61 37.61
C LYS A 715 -32.67 13.50 36.15
N ALA A 716 -33.52 13.04 35.23
CA ALA A 716 -33.13 12.83 33.83
C ALA A 716 -32.96 14.18 33.11
N PRO A 717 -32.13 14.20 32.05
CA PRO A 717 -31.95 15.39 31.21
C PRO A 717 -33.27 15.89 30.60
N ALA A 718 -33.38 17.17 30.33
CA ALA A 718 -34.52 17.75 29.62
C ALA A 718 -34.68 17.04 28.25
N GLY A 719 -35.93 16.61 27.95
CA GLY A 719 -36.25 15.86 26.75
C GLY A 719 -36.13 14.33 26.88
N PHE A 720 -35.79 13.79 28.05
CA PHE A 720 -35.85 12.34 28.28
C PHE A 720 -37.28 11.83 28.07
N GLN A 721 -37.42 10.82 27.21
CA GLN A 721 -38.71 10.26 26.84
C GLN A 721 -38.82 8.83 27.36
N VAL A 722 -40.04 8.45 27.78
CA VAL A 722 -40.38 7.10 28.21
C VAL A 722 -41.45 6.49 27.30
N ALA A 723 -41.40 5.20 27.09
CA ALA A 723 -42.42 4.50 26.34
C ALA A 723 -43.73 4.45 27.18
N PRO A 724 -44.92 4.49 26.53
CA PRO A 724 -46.17 4.27 27.22
C PRO A 724 -46.20 2.90 27.93
N LYS A 725 -46.95 2.81 29.02
CA LYS A 725 -47.11 1.55 29.74
C LYS A 725 -47.60 0.45 28.78
N GLY A 726 -46.74 -0.54 28.52
CA GLY A 726 -47.12 -1.70 27.72
C GLY A 726 -48.21 -2.53 28.43
N LYS A 727 -48.67 -3.61 27.79
CA LYS A 727 -49.63 -4.54 28.35
C LYS A 727 -49.22 -5.11 29.72
N SER A 728 -47.95 -5.03 30.10
CA SER A 728 -47.41 -5.44 31.40
C SER A 728 -47.66 -4.41 32.51
N GLY A 729 -48.13 -3.21 32.21
CA GLY A 729 -48.30 -2.11 33.16
C GLY A 729 -47.00 -1.51 33.68
N LYS A 730 -45.85 -1.92 33.15
CA LYS A 730 -44.51 -1.39 33.51
C LYS A 730 -44.10 -0.34 32.50
N GLU A 731 -43.55 0.76 32.97
CA GLU A 731 -42.93 1.82 32.15
C GLU A 731 -41.47 1.46 31.88
N TYR A 732 -41.04 1.57 30.62
CA TYR A 732 -39.68 1.28 30.18
C TYR A 732 -38.92 2.58 29.88
#